data_bf5a8eda29d0828e8499c4fdb7489f38
#
_entry.id   bf5a8eda29d0828e8499c4fdb7489f38
#
_cell.length_a   1.000
_cell.length_b   1.000
_cell.length_c   1.000
_cell.angle_alpha   90.00
_cell.angle_beta   90.00
_cell.angle_gamma   90.00
#
_symmetry.space_group_name_H-M   'P 1'
#
loop_
_entity.id
_entity.type
_entity.pdbx_description
1 polymer ?
#
loop_
_entity_poly.entity_id
_entity_poly.type
_entity_poly.pdbx_seq_one_letter_code
_entity_poly.pdbx_strand_id
1 'polypeptide(L)'
;MKLSNWFASQSAHRVAAALTASIAGSNCRYAAQTRQAIMWLVVISSLPSFAQLSTNPDKFLGNITTSYQVDYGNEKFWQLWNQITPENESKWGSIEGSRRGSFNWGSDAAYNYAKQHKFPFKFHTLIWGGQYPGWMDNLSTSEQYKAIVEWMDAVQKHYPDLQLIDVVNEAIPGHAPAPYKAALGGDGQTGYDWIIKAFEMAYERWPNAILIYNDYNTFQWQKSQFIELVRILRDAGAPVDAYGCQSHDLTDMNVSSFKSAMTEIQNALKMPMYSTEYDIGTADDAKQLQRYKEQIPYMWEADYCAGVTLWGYIYGRTWVTDGNSGIIRDGKDRPAMTWLREYMQSDKAKNAKSPFPGMVKEASLYVKPDAIYVTKGEPAKITIRARLRTKKIDHIDFYVKNKFVSRLTEAPYIAEFTPATTGKYDLKAVLVATDSTRWERLGSVTAFNPRAPYKDAIAIPGTLQAENFDSGADGIAFHDSDSKNEGGTSYRNNGGGVDIVKGGTNYAIGYTSAGEWLEYTVDVKEAGLYSFDAYVSSDNSNGAFSITQITDGGQTTLVAPSTISTTGSYDTYKAVHGRLTLTEGVQRLRLNIDNGGFNIDRIIFKRVEVDETIKLSIKVEPATVTVGETATISATASSDNATITSVRFYVNNVITKTVTKEPFEATYKPTAKGTYQITVIALDAEGHQSKIASSKLTVSPKRTAYKQVSLPGILEAENFDRGEEGFTFHDSDATDEGKANYRSDNEGVDIVKGGSGYVIGYTAVNEWLEYSVNFTETGKYACEATVSSGTTGGSFTINLMKDGKATQLCRINVPQTANNSWDTYRVVKANISRTIDAGPQVLRFSITGANCNIDKVEFKCTQNTPVVPLRADPPVITPMYNLGGQKVGSNYRGIVIQNGRKVLKR
;
A
#
# COMPACT_ATOMS: atom_id res chain seq x y z
N MET A 1 -24.17 -0.04 -40.58
CA MET A 1 -25.17 0.75 -39.89
C MET A 1 -25.79 1.88 -40.74
N LYS A 2 -25.25 2.31 -41.87
CA LYS A 2 -25.87 3.34 -42.77
C LYS A 2 -26.84 2.78 -43.80
N LEU A 3 -26.95 1.46 -43.97
CA LEU A 3 -27.90 0.84 -44.93
C LEU A 3 -29.26 0.43 -44.35
N SER A 4 -29.40 0.29 -43.05
CA SER A 4 -30.68 -0.08 -42.42
C SER A 4 -31.66 1.08 -42.24
N ASN A 5 -31.18 2.33 -42.15
CA ASN A 5 -32.04 3.49 -42.00
C ASN A 5 -32.60 4.03 -43.33
N TRP A 6 -32.00 3.61 -44.47
CA TRP A 6 -32.49 4.04 -45.79
C TRP A 6 -33.76 3.26 -46.22
N PHE A 7 -33.88 1.99 -45.79
CA PHE A 7 -35.08 1.19 -46.14
C PHE A 7 -36.34 1.56 -45.32
N ALA A 8 -36.16 2.12 -44.08
CA ALA A 8 -37.32 2.51 -43.25
C ALA A 8 -37.98 3.83 -43.71
N SER A 9 -37.22 4.75 -44.31
CA SER A 9 -37.72 6.04 -44.75
C SER A 9 -38.46 5.96 -46.12
N GLN A 10 -38.05 5.03 -47.00
CA GLN A 10 -38.67 4.86 -48.35
C GLN A 10 -40.00 4.10 -48.27
N SER A 11 -40.17 3.21 -47.29
CA SER A 11 -41.46 2.47 -47.14
C SER A 11 -42.60 3.33 -46.59
N ALA A 12 -42.28 4.27 -45.68
CA ALA A 12 -43.25 5.20 -45.10
C ALA A 12 -43.81 6.20 -46.14
N HIS A 13 -42.99 6.71 -47.04
CA HIS A 13 -43.42 7.62 -48.09
C HIS A 13 -44.22 6.94 -49.22
N ARG A 14 -43.94 5.65 -49.55
CA ARG A 14 -44.71 4.93 -50.55
C ARG A 14 -46.10 4.48 -50.05
N VAL A 15 -46.24 4.21 -48.76
CA VAL A 15 -47.57 3.92 -48.18
C VAL A 15 -48.44 5.16 -48.06
N ALA A 16 -47.88 6.32 -47.76
CA ALA A 16 -48.62 7.59 -47.75
C ALA A 16 -49.08 8.03 -49.16
N ALA A 17 -48.25 7.82 -50.20
CA ALA A 17 -48.63 8.13 -51.57
C ALA A 17 -49.66 7.18 -52.18
N ALA A 18 -49.68 5.93 -51.75
CA ALA A 18 -50.71 4.96 -52.20
C ALA A 18 -52.09 5.20 -51.56
N LEU A 19 -52.16 5.69 -50.33
CA LEU A 19 -53.39 6.00 -49.66
C LEU A 19 -54.09 7.30 -50.19
N THR A 20 -53.27 8.29 -50.64
CA THR A 20 -53.83 9.52 -51.23
C THR A 20 -54.41 9.36 -52.62
N ALA A 21 -53.89 8.41 -53.41
CA ALA A 21 -54.37 8.10 -54.74
C ALA A 21 -55.70 7.30 -54.70
N SER A 22 -56.01 6.56 -53.62
CA SER A 22 -57.22 5.73 -53.51
C SER A 22 -58.47 6.51 -53.01
N ILE A 23 -58.31 7.74 -52.50
CA ILE A 23 -59.44 8.51 -51.92
C ILE A 23 -60.11 9.49 -52.94
N ALA A 24 -59.52 9.65 -54.10
CA ALA A 24 -60.06 10.59 -55.12
C ALA A 24 -61.20 9.98 -55.95
N GLY A 25 -61.66 8.80 -55.70
CA GLY A 25 -62.60 8.09 -56.59
C GLY A 25 -63.93 7.55 -55.99
N SER A 26 -64.29 7.83 -54.72
CA SER A 26 -65.53 7.28 -54.18
C SER A 26 -66.24 8.21 -53.18
N ASN A 27 -67.58 8.34 -53.48
CA ASN A 27 -68.56 9.26 -52.89
C ASN A 27 -68.62 9.42 -51.37
N CYS A 28 -68.91 10.56 -50.99
CA CYS A 28 -69.05 11.36 -49.76
C CYS A 28 -69.90 10.80 -48.57
N ARG A 29 -69.87 9.51 -48.24
CA ARG A 29 -70.54 9.03 -46.99
C ARG A 29 -69.63 8.28 -46.00
N TYR A 30 -68.37 8.04 -46.33
CA TYR A 30 -67.37 7.39 -45.40
C TYR A 30 -66.34 8.35 -44.87
N ALA A 31 -66.39 9.62 -45.16
CA ALA A 31 -65.43 10.63 -44.81
C ALA A 31 -65.28 10.92 -43.29
N ALA A 32 -66.34 10.71 -42.51
CA ALA A 32 -66.36 11.01 -41.07
C ALA A 32 -65.67 9.91 -40.22
N GLN A 33 -65.86 8.62 -40.59
CA GLN A 33 -65.27 7.52 -39.85
C GLN A 33 -63.80 7.36 -40.17
N THR A 34 -63.36 7.66 -41.40
CA THR A 34 -61.99 7.62 -41.82
C THR A 34 -61.15 8.75 -41.20
N ARG A 35 -61.73 9.91 -40.96
CA ARG A 35 -61.06 11.02 -40.24
C ARG A 35 -60.85 10.68 -38.76
N GLN A 36 -61.77 9.97 -38.09
CA GLN A 36 -61.53 9.54 -36.72
C GLN A 36 -60.46 8.44 -36.64
N ALA A 37 -60.43 7.48 -37.57
CA ALA A 37 -59.44 6.46 -37.63
C ALA A 37 -58.01 7.02 -37.95
N ILE A 38 -57.91 8.02 -38.83
CA ILE A 38 -56.66 8.69 -39.13
C ILE A 38 -56.18 9.57 -37.92
N MET A 39 -57.17 10.22 -37.21
CA MET A 39 -56.85 10.96 -36.01
C MET A 39 -56.43 10.04 -34.85
N TRP A 40 -56.97 8.82 -34.75
CA TRP A 40 -56.49 7.82 -33.79
C TRP A 40 -55.15 7.20 -34.21
N LEU A 41 -54.84 7.03 -35.49
CA LEU A 41 -53.50 6.58 -35.94
C LEU A 41 -52.41 7.66 -35.76
N VAL A 42 -52.75 8.92 -35.89
CA VAL A 42 -51.82 10.04 -35.60
C VAL A 42 -51.67 10.26 -34.11
N VAL A 43 -52.70 9.97 -33.30
CA VAL A 43 -52.58 10.02 -31.83
C VAL A 43 -51.82 8.82 -31.26
N ILE A 44 -51.89 7.64 -31.91
CA ILE A 44 -51.06 6.45 -31.49
C ILE A 44 -49.61 6.61 -31.91
N SER A 45 -49.28 7.41 -32.94
CA SER A 45 -47.88 7.72 -33.32
C SER A 45 -47.23 8.83 -32.47
N SER A 46 -47.96 9.44 -31.54
CA SER A 46 -47.47 10.41 -30.57
C SER A 46 -47.45 9.86 -29.13
N LEU A 47 -47.29 8.55 -28.94
CA LEU A 47 -46.73 8.09 -27.68
C LEU A 47 -45.33 8.70 -27.55
N PRO A 48 -45.04 9.42 -26.47
CA PRO A 48 -43.70 9.92 -26.30
C PRO A 48 -42.75 8.72 -26.39
N SER A 49 -41.94 8.68 -27.41
CA SER A 49 -40.75 7.86 -27.37
C SER A 49 -40.03 8.30 -26.09
N PHE A 50 -40.00 7.46 -25.08
CA PHE A 50 -39.19 7.73 -23.87
C PHE A 50 -37.73 7.70 -24.32
N ALA A 51 -37.29 8.80 -24.92
CA ALA A 51 -35.90 9.02 -25.21
C ALA A 51 -35.20 9.38 -23.90
N GLN A 52 -33.99 8.85 -23.72
CA GLN A 52 -33.07 9.28 -22.64
C GLN A 52 -33.03 10.81 -22.58
N LEU A 53 -32.69 11.36 -21.41
CA LEU A 53 -32.56 12.82 -21.27
C LEU A 53 -31.58 13.39 -22.30
N SER A 54 -30.41 12.82 -22.42
CA SER A 54 -29.44 13.18 -23.45
C SER A 54 -29.62 12.32 -24.70
N THR A 55 -29.77 12.97 -25.84
CA THR A 55 -29.70 12.36 -27.17
C THR A 55 -28.42 12.70 -27.93
N ASN A 56 -27.43 13.30 -27.24
CA ASN A 56 -26.09 13.52 -27.79
C ASN A 56 -25.39 12.16 -27.99
N PRO A 57 -24.93 11.81 -29.22
CA PRO A 57 -24.33 10.51 -29.49
C PRO A 57 -22.90 10.39 -28.97
N ASP A 58 -22.24 11.51 -28.69
CA ASP A 58 -20.82 11.58 -28.39
C ASP A 58 -20.53 11.91 -26.91
N LYS A 59 -21.58 12.25 -26.12
CA LYS A 59 -21.46 12.71 -24.73
C LYS A 59 -22.52 12.04 -23.85
N PHE A 60 -22.13 11.55 -22.69
CA PHE A 60 -23.07 10.90 -21.77
C PHE A 60 -23.51 11.82 -20.63
N LEU A 61 -24.74 11.61 -20.18
CA LEU A 61 -25.30 12.11 -18.93
C LEU A 61 -25.58 10.91 -18.02
N GLY A 62 -24.75 10.73 -16.99
CA GLY A 62 -24.77 9.56 -16.13
C GLY A 62 -25.37 9.80 -14.75
N ASN A 63 -25.54 8.70 -14.03
CA ASN A 63 -25.90 8.74 -12.61
C ASN A 63 -25.37 7.49 -11.89
N ILE A 64 -25.54 7.48 -10.56
CA ILE A 64 -25.20 6.34 -9.70
C ILE A 64 -26.41 5.43 -9.47
N THR A 65 -26.16 4.22 -8.95
CA THR A 65 -27.19 3.37 -8.33
C THR A 65 -27.84 4.09 -7.13
N THR A 66 -29.06 3.75 -6.81
CA THR A 66 -29.78 4.32 -5.65
C THR A 66 -30.03 3.22 -4.64
N SER A 67 -29.43 3.29 -3.44
CA SER A 67 -29.60 2.27 -2.39
C SER A 67 -29.39 0.84 -2.93
N TYR A 68 -28.27 0.61 -3.63
CA TYR A 68 -27.89 -0.66 -4.27
C TYR A 68 -28.83 -1.15 -5.40
N GLN A 69 -29.69 -0.27 -5.93
CA GLN A 69 -30.63 -0.59 -7.01
C GLN A 69 -30.35 0.27 -8.24
N VAL A 70 -30.49 -0.31 -9.42
CA VAL A 70 -30.34 0.42 -10.69
C VAL A 70 -31.64 1.17 -11.01
N ASP A 71 -32.77 0.48 -11.09
CA ASP A 71 -34.09 1.08 -11.16
C ASP A 71 -34.60 1.33 -9.75
N TYR A 72 -35.08 2.52 -9.44
CA TYR A 72 -35.56 2.86 -8.11
C TYR A 72 -37.01 3.30 -8.11
N GLY A 73 -37.91 2.60 -7.40
CA GLY A 73 -39.33 2.86 -7.38
C GLY A 73 -39.94 2.70 -8.77
N ASN A 74 -40.59 3.76 -9.27
CA ASN A 74 -41.14 3.79 -10.63
C ASN A 74 -40.17 4.31 -11.70
N GLU A 75 -39.01 4.83 -11.26
CA GLU A 75 -38.01 5.41 -12.16
C GLU A 75 -37.19 4.30 -12.83
N LYS A 76 -37.18 4.32 -14.15
CA LYS A 76 -36.35 3.42 -14.96
C LYS A 76 -35.09 4.13 -15.36
N PHE A 77 -33.96 3.65 -14.89
CA PHE A 77 -32.64 4.28 -15.10
C PHE A 77 -32.37 4.59 -16.57
N TRP A 78 -32.58 3.63 -17.48
CA TRP A 78 -32.34 3.78 -18.91
C TRP A 78 -33.22 4.83 -19.62
N GLN A 79 -34.31 5.24 -19.00
CA GLN A 79 -35.18 6.30 -19.55
C GLN A 79 -34.64 7.71 -19.23
N LEU A 80 -33.75 7.79 -18.25
CA LEU A 80 -33.19 9.05 -17.77
C LEU A 80 -31.72 9.20 -18.17
N TRP A 81 -30.93 8.19 -17.88
CA TRP A 81 -29.45 8.24 -17.91
C TRP A 81 -28.89 7.31 -18.98
N ASN A 82 -27.69 7.61 -19.48
CA ASN A 82 -27.00 6.79 -20.48
C ASN A 82 -25.53 6.51 -20.09
N GLN A 83 -25.21 6.60 -18.79
CA GLN A 83 -23.98 6.09 -18.17
C GLN A 83 -24.30 5.72 -16.72
N ILE A 84 -23.71 4.66 -16.18
CA ILE A 84 -23.95 4.19 -14.82
C ILE A 84 -22.64 3.99 -14.06
N THR A 85 -22.63 4.42 -12.77
CA THR A 85 -21.60 4.17 -11.78
C THR A 85 -22.25 3.54 -10.55
N PRO A 86 -21.79 2.40 -10.03
CA PRO A 86 -22.20 1.93 -8.70
C PRO A 86 -21.76 2.93 -7.62
N GLU A 87 -22.67 3.31 -6.72
CA GLU A 87 -22.34 4.28 -5.65
C GLU A 87 -21.30 3.70 -4.68
N ASN A 88 -21.53 2.46 -4.22
CA ASN A 88 -20.67 1.79 -3.24
C ASN A 88 -20.28 0.37 -3.65
N GLU A 89 -21.04 -0.29 -4.51
CA GLU A 89 -21.02 -1.72 -4.77
C GLU A 89 -19.78 -2.22 -5.48
N SER A 90 -19.01 -1.31 -6.11
CA SER A 90 -17.75 -1.63 -6.79
C SER A 90 -16.50 -1.23 -6.01
N LYS A 91 -16.65 -0.64 -4.81
CA LYS A 91 -15.52 -0.29 -3.93
C LYS A 91 -14.88 -1.55 -3.35
N TRP A 92 -13.57 -1.55 -3.18
CA TRP A 92 -12.84 -2.74 -2.72
C TRP A 92 -13.39 -3.30 -1.40
N GLY A 93 -13.62 -2.43 -0.40
CA GLY A 93 -14.20 -2.84 0.88
C GLY A 93 -15.63 -3.42 0.77
N SER A 94 -16.39 -3.07 -0.28
CA SER A 94 -17.72 -3.67 -0.51
C SER A 94 -17.63 -5.03 -1.20
N ILE A 95 -16.64 -5.24 -2.04
CA ILE A 95 -16.48 -6.49 -2.79
C ILE A 95 -15.70 -7.53 -1.98
N GLU A 96 -14.63 -7.15 -1.29
CA GLU A 96 -13.70 -8.07 -0.59
C GLU A 96 -13.50 -7.68 0.88
N GLY A 97 -14.42 -6.93 1.47
CA GLY A 97 -14.26 -6.39 2.82
C GLY A 97 -14.22 -7.42 3.94
N SER A 98 -14.92 -8.53 3.78
CA SER A 98 -15.03 -9.54 4.84
C SER A 98 -13.78 -10.39 5.01
N ARG A 99 -13.13 -10.80 3.91
CA ARG A 99 -11.94 -11.65 3.92
C ARG A 99 -11.24 -11.63 2.56
N ARG A 100 -9.89 -11.63 2.57
CA ARG A 100 -9.05 -11.76 1.37
C ARG A 100 -9.43 -12.98 0.55
N GLY A 101 -9.67 -12.80 -0.75
CA GLY A 101 -10.07 -13.85 -1.69
C GLY A 101 -11.57 -14.20 -1.65
N SER A 102 -12.37 -13.52 -0.82
CA SER A 102 -13.83 -13.72 -0.76
C SER A 102 -14.55 -12.52 -1.38
N PHE A 103 -15.06 -12.68 -2.60
CA PHE A 103 -15.60 -11.59 -3.40
C PHE A 103 -17.14 -11.62 -3.45
N ASN A 104 -17.74 -10.50 -3.09
CA ASN A 104 -19.19 -10.24 -3.26
C ASN A 104 -19.38 -9.21 -4.39
N TRP A 105 -19.75 -9.65 -5.57
CA TRP A 105 -19.88 -8.82 -6.77
C TRP A 105 -21.20 -8.05 -6.82
N GLY A 106 -21.45 -7.21 -5.81
CA GLY A 106 -22.67 -6.40 -5.70
C GLY A 106 -22.92 -5.47 -6.89
N SER A 107 -21.88 -5.10 -7.62
CA SER A 107 -21.94 -4.26 -8.82
C SER A 107 -22.40 -4.99 -10.10
N ASP A 108 -22.62 -6.32 -10.07
CA ASP A 108 -23.09 -7.10 -11.24
C ASP A 108 -24.41 -6.58 -11.81
N ALA A 109 -25.33 -6.16 -10.96
CA ALA A 109 -26.61 -5.61 -11.40
C ALA A 109 -26.41 -4.38 -12.31
N ALA A 110 -25.57 -3.43 -11.90
CA ALA A 110 -25.27 -2.22 -12.66
C ALA A 110 -24.45 -2.53 -13.93
N TYR A 111 -23.46 -3.42 -13.83
CA TYR A 111 -22.63 -3.84 -14.96
C TYR A 111 -23.45 -4.55 -16.04
N ASN A 112 -24.30 -5.50 -15.67
CA ASN A 112 -25.15 -6.23 -16.63
C ASN A 112 -26.21 -5.31 -17.25
N TYR A 113 -26.76 -4.37 -16.45
CA TYR A 113 -27.69 -3.37 -16.95
C TYR A 113 -27.03 -2.45 -17.98
N ALA A 114 -25.81 -1.97 -17.70
CA ALA A 114 -25.03 -1.18 -18.65
C ALA A 114 -24.80 -1.93 -19.97
N LYS A 115 -24.47 -3.21 -19.91
CA LYS A 115 -24.29 -4.07 -21.11
C LYS A 115 -25.59 -4.24 -21.89
N GLN A 116 -26.70 -4.50 -21.19
CA GLN A 116 -28.01 -4.65 -21.80
C GLN A 116 -28.45 -3.40 -22.57
N HIS A 117 -28.23 -2.23 -22.00
CA HIS A 117 -28.63 -0.95 -22.56
C HIS A 117 -27.53 -0.26 -23.38
N LYS A 118 -26.32 -0.86 -23.47
CA LYS A 118 -25.14 -0.34 -24.19
C LYS A 118 -24.68 1.02 -23.63
N PHE A 119 -24.67 1.15 -22.30
CA PHE A 119 -24.14 2.31 -21.60
C PHE A 119 -22.65 2.13 -21.28
N PRO A 120 -21.89 3.21 -21.14
CA PRO A 120 -20.63 3.16 -20.42
C PRO A 120 -20.87 2.81 -18.95
N PHE A 121 -20.14 1.80 -18.46
CA PHE A 121 -20.05 1.47 -17.06
C PHE A 121 -18.76 2.05 -16.48
N LYS A 122 -18.84 2.79 -15.35
CA LYS A 122 -17.67 3.29 -14.65
C LYS A 122 -17.45 2.46 -13.39
N PHE A 123 -16.30 1.83 -13.30
CA PHE A 123 -15.85 1.12 -12.09
C PHE A 123 -15.27 2.14 -11.12
N HIS A 124 -15.88 2.29 -9.95
CA HIS A 124 -15.51 3.23 -8.92
C HIS A 124 -15.33 2.47 -7.61
N THR A 125 -14.10 2.22 -7.11
CA THR A 125 -12.77 2.60 -7.60
C THR A 125 -11.78 1.46 -7.32
N LEU A 126 -10.63 1.41 -7.99
CA LEU A 126 -9.65 0.33 -7.77
C LEU A 126 -8.81 0.56 -6.51
N ILE A 127 -8.24 1.76 -6.34
CA ILE A 127 -7.33 2.12 -5.26
C ILE A 127 -7.83 3.40 -4.56
N TRP A 128 -8.05 3.30 -3.27
CA TRP A 128 -8.53 4.41 -2.45
C TRP A 128 -8.21 4.16 -0.96
N GLY A 129 -7.95 5.24 -0.19
CA GLY A 129 -7.77 5.16 1.25
C GLY A 129 -9.09 5.16 2.04
N GLY A 130 -10.23 5.44 1.38
CA GLY A 130 -11.56 5.23 1.92
C GLY A 130 -12.15 3.89 1.46
N GLN A 131 -12.94 3.23 2.30
CA GLN A 131 -13.69 2.01 1.98
C GLN A 131 -12.85 0.91 1.29
N TYR A 132 -11.57 0.74 1.70
CA TYR A 132 -10.76 -0.44 1.39
C TYR A 132 -10.97 -1.52 2.47
N PRO A 133 -10.59 -2.78 2.23
CA PRO A 133 -10.74 -3.84 3.23
C PRO A 133 -9.86 -3.61 4.46
N GLY A 134 -10.44 -3.60 5.67
CA GLY A 134 -9.68 -3.35 6.90
C GLY A 134 -8.61 -4.39 7.22
N TRP A 135 -8.73 -5.61 6.66
CA TRP A 135 -7.69 -6.64 6.79
C TRP A 135 -6.35 -6.25 6.13
N MET A 136 -6.34 -5.28 5.20
CA MET A 136 -5.13 -4.75 4.58
C MET A 136 -4.15 -4.14 5.60
N ASP A 137 -4.65 -3.53 6.67
CA ASP A 137 -3.82 -2.85 7.68
C ASP A 137 -2.95 -3.82 8.48
N ASN A 138 -3.35 -5.09 8.52
CA ASN A 138 -2.62 -6.13 9.25
C ASN A 138 -1.56 -6.84 8.39
N LEU A 139 -1.43 -6.47 7.12
CA LEU A 139 -0.48 -7.09 6.20
C LEU A 139 0.86 -6.36 6.17
N SER A 140 1.94 -7.11 5.99
CA SER A 140 3.23 -6.52 5.63
C SER A 140 3.14 -5.85 4.24
N THR A 141 3.99 -4.85 3.99
CA THR A 141 4.07 -4.16 2.68
C THR A 141 4.15 -5.13 1.49
N SER A 142 4.89 -6.25 1.63
CA SER A 142 4.98 -7.27 0.59
C SER A 142 3.66 -8.02 0.39
N GLU A 143 2.92 -8.34 1.46
CA GLU A 143 1.62 -9.00 1.38
C GLU A 143 0.53 -8.03 0.89
N GLN A 144 0.59 -6.76 1.28
CA GLN A 144 -0.27 -5.71 0.72
C GLN A 144 -0.13 -5.61 -0.80
N TYR A 145 1.12 -5.67 -1.31
CA TYR A 145 1.34 -5.69 -2.76
C TYR A 145 0.68 -6.90 -3.44
N LYS A 146 0.84 -8.10 -2.87
CA LYS A 146 0.19 -9.31 -3.40
C LYS A 146 -1.34 -9.18 -3.37
N ALA A 147 -1.90 -8.66 -2.29
CA ALA A 147 -3.33 -8.43 -2.16
C ALA A 147 -3.86 -7.45 -3.22
N ILE A 148 -3.14 -6.35 -3.50
CA ILE A 148 -3.48 -5.41 -4.56
C ILE A 148 -3.46 -6.09 -5.95
N VAL A 149 -2.45 -6.93 -6.20
CA VAL A 149 -2.37 -7.71 -7.46
C VAL A 149 -3.57 -8.65 -7.57
N GLU A 150 -3.85 -9.43 -6.53
CA GLU A 150 -4.98 -10.37 -6.48
C GLU A 150 -6.33 -9.67 -6.67
N TRP A 151 -6.52 -8.53 -6.00
CA TRP A 151 -7.70 -7.68 -6.17
C TRP A 151 -7.89 -7.25 -7.62
N MET A 152 -6.88 -6.63 -8.24
CA MET A 152 -6.97 -6.16 -9.62
C MET A 152 -7.17 -7.32 -10.61
N ASP A 153 -6.52 -8.47 -10.37
CA ASP A 153 -6.68 -9.68 -11.20
C ASP A 153 -8.10 -10.27 -11.07
N ALA A 154 -8.66 -10.28 -9.86
CA ALA A 154 -10.03 -10.72 -9.62
C ALA A 154 -11.04 -9.81 -10.32
N VAL A 155 -10.90 -8.49 -10.21
CA VAL A 155 -11.73 -7.51 -10.92
C VAL A 155 -11.60 -7.70 -12.44
N GLN A 156 -10.38 -7.85 -12.97
CA GLN A 156 -10.16 -8.05 -14.39
C GLN A 156 -10.77 -9.36 -14.90
N LYS A 157 -10.67 -10.41 -14.14
CA LYS A 157 -11.29 -11.71 -14.46
C LYS A 157 -12.81 -11.62 -14.48
N HIS A 158 -13.40 -10.87 -13.55
CA HIS A 158 -14.85 -10.74 -13.42
C HIS A 158 -15.44 -9.71 -14.38
N TYR A 159 -14.76 -8.58 -14.55
CA TYR A 159 -15.13 -7.46 -15.44
C TYR A 159 -14.02 -7.20 -16.49
N PRO A 160 -13.87 -8.06 -17.50
CA PRO A 160 -12.76 -7.97 -18.46
C PRO A 160 -12.87 -6.79 -19.44
N ASP A 161 -14.05 -6.25 -19.64
CA ASP A 161 -14.38 -5.22 -20.64
C ASP A 161 -14.86 -3.90 -20.03
N LEU A 162 -14.29 -3.50 -18.88
CA LEU A 162 -14.54 -2.18 -18.30
C LEU A 162 -14.22 -1.05 -19.28
N GLN A 163 -15.09 -0.02 -19.30
CA GLN A 163 -14.96 1.12 -20.19
C GLN A 163 -14.35 2.35 -19.52
N LEU A 164 -14.78 2.64 -18.30
CA LEU A 164 -14.32 3.77 -17.48
C LEU A 164 -13.88 3.23 -16.13
N ILE A 165 -12.72 3.66 -15.65
CA ILE A 165 -12.18 3.21 -14.36
C ILE A 165 -11.62 4.40 -13.60
N ASP A 166 -12.14 4.68 -12.42
CA ASP A 166 -11.47 5.52 -11.44
C ASP A 166 -10.36 4.68 -10.81
N VAL A 167 -9.13 4.82 -11.34
CA VAL A 167 -8.01 3.97 -10.92
C VAL A 167 -7.53 4.31 -9.52
N VAL A 168 -7.37 5.59 -9.23
CA VAL A 168 -7.05 6.12 -7.91
C VAL A 168 -8.02 7.23 -7.58
N ASN A 169 -8.57 7.17 -6.39
CA ASN A 169 -9.53 8.14 -5.87
C ASN A 169 -8.96 8.89 -4.66
N GLU A 170 -9.13 10.22 -4.63
CA GLU A 170 -8.90 11.10 -3.47
C GLU A 170 -7.49 11.01 -2.87
N ALA A 171 -6.47 11.05 -3.71
CA ALA A 171 -5.09 10.90 -3.26
C ALA A 171 -4.37 12.20 -2.88
N ILE A 172 -5.02 13.36 -3.01
CA ILE A 172 -4.46 14.63 -2.56
C ILE A 172 -4.19 14.56 -1.05
N PRO A 173 -3.02 15.01 -0.56
CA PRO A 173 -2.72 15.06 0.87
C PRO A 173 -3.83 15.77 1.68
N GLY A 174 -4.32 15.12 2.72
CA GLY A 174 -5.45 15.61 3.53
C GLY A 174 -6.83 15.11 3.06
N HIS A 175 -6.92 14.42 1.91
CA HIS A 175 -8.11 13.66 1.50
C HIS A 175 -8.02 12.21 2.03
N ALA A 176 -8.05 11.22 1.14
CA ALA A 176 -7.99 9.82 1.51
C ALA A 176 -6.95 9.04 0.68
N PRO A 177 -5.66 9.44 0.71
CA PRO A 177 -4.62 8.66 0.06
C PRO A 177 -4.53 7.26 0.67
N ALA A 178 -4.23 6.26 -0.16
CA ALA A 178 -4.18 4.88 0.28
C ALA A 178 -3.12 4.67 1.39
N PRO A 179 -3.48 4.21 2.60
CA PRO A 179 -2.52 3.98 3.68
C PRO A 179 -1.50 2.89 3.36
N TYR A 180 -1.84 2.02 2.41
CA TYR A 180 -0.98 0.96 1.88
C TYR A 180 -0.15 1.40 0.64
N LYS A 181 -0.01 2.70 0.39
CA LYS A 181 0.77 3.24 -0.75
C LYS A 181 2.23 2.76 -0.79
N ALA A 182 2.85 2.45 0.36
CA ALA A 182 4.20 1.90 0.43
C ALA A 182 4.34 0.59 -0.36
N ALA A 183 3.28 -0.22 -0.44
CA ALA A 183 3.25 -1.45 -1.23
C ALA A 183 3.35 -1.18 -2.75
N LEU A 184 2.94 -0.01 -3.19
CA LEU A 184 3.01 0.43 -4.60
C LEU A 184 4.26 1.29 -4.90
N GLY A 185 5.23 1.35 -3.99
CA GLY A 185 6.47 2.11 -4.16
C GLY A 185 6.53 3.42 -3.37
N GLY A 186 5.47 3.75 -2.61
CA GLY A 186 5.41 4.98 -1.81
C GLY A 186 5.39 6.23 -2.68
N ASP A 187 5.78 7.34 -2.09
CA ASP A 187 5.77 8.64 -2.77
C ASP A 187 6.88 8.74 -3.85
N GLY A 188 8.01 8.05 -3.63
CA GLY A 188 9.10 7.94 -4.62
C GLY A 188 9.72 9.27 -5.01
N GLN A 189 10.23 9.36 -6.25
CA GLN A 189 10.85 10.59 -6.78
C GLN A 189 9.85 11.70 -7.14
N THR A 190 8.62 11.33 -7.46
CA THR A 190 7.63 12.28 -7.96
C THR A 190 6.68 12.80 -6.89
N GLY A 191 6.75 12.23 -5.68
CA GLY A 191 5.74 12.39 -4.64
C GLY A 191 4.48 11.52 -4.87
N TYR A 192 4.36 10.88 -6.05
CA TYR A 192 3.17 10.14 -6.47
C TYR A 192 3.50 8.82 -7.20
N ASP A 193 4.67 8.23 -6.97
CA ASP A 193 5.12 7.01 -7.67
C ASP A 193 4.16 5.84 -7.46
N TRP A 194 3.53 5.74 -6.29
CA TRP A 194 2.51 4.75 -6.01
C TRP A 194 1.25 4.88 -6.89
N ILE A 195 0.86 6.11 -7.23
CA ILE A 195 -0.27 6.37 -8.14
C ILE A 195 0.13 5.97 -9.57
N ILE A 196 1.33 6.37 -10.01
CA ILE A 196 1.87 5.96 -11.31
C ILE A 196 1.86 4.44 -11.44
N LYS A 197 2.31 3.73 -10.39
CA LYS A 197 2.31 2.26 -10.33
C LYS A 197 0.90 1.68 -10.42
N ALA A 198 -0.07 2.24 -9.71
CA ALA A 198 -1.47 1.82 -9.77
C ALA A 198 -2.05 1.95 -11.20
N PHE A 199 -1.77 3.07 -11.88
CA PHE A 199 -2.19 3.26 -13.27
C PHE A 199 -1.49 2.28 -14.23
N GLU A 200 -0.22 1.98 -14.05
CA GLU A 200 0.50 0.97 -14.86
C GLU A 200 -0.16 -0.40 -14.70
N MET A 201 -0.46 -0.81 -13.47
CA MET A 201 -1.14 -2.08 -13.17
C MET A 201 -2.55 -2.15 -13.76
N ALA A 202 -3.30 -1.03 -13.72
CA ALA A 202 -4.61 -0.95 -14.35
C ALA A 202 -4.53 -1.03 -15.88
N TYR A 203 -3.57 -0.34 -16.50
CA TYR A 203 -3.38 -0.37 -17.96
C TYR A 203 -3.00 -1.76 -18.47
N GLU A 204 -2.18 -2.51 -17.74
CA GLU A 204 -1.83 -3.89 -18.08
C GLU A 204 -3.07 -4.79 -18.17
N ARG A 205 -4.07 -4.53 -17.34
CA ARG A 205 -5.31 -5.33 -17.25
C ARG A 205 -6.42 -4.84 -18.18
N TRP A 206 -6.56 -3.53 -18.31
CA TRP A 206 -7.61 -2.91 -19.13
C TRP A 206 -7.04 -1.88 -20.13
N PRO A 207 -6.22 -2.30 -21.10
CA PRO A 207 -5.57 -1.36 -22.03
C PRO A 207 -6.52 -0.61 -22.95
N ASN A 208 -7.80 -1.02 -23.01
CA ASN A 208 -8.83 -0.38 -23.81
C ASN A 208 -9.77 0.52 -23.01
N ALA A 209 -9.70 0.48 -21.68
CA ALA A 209 -10.50 1.33 -20.81
C ALA A 209 -9.91 2.75 -20.75
N ILE A 210 -10.76 3.71 -20.38
CA ILE A 210 -10.37 5.07 -20.04
C ILE A 210 -10.01 5.09 -18.56
N LEU A 211 -8.75 5.36 -18.24
CA LEU A 211 -8.19 5.37 -16.91
C LEU A 211 -8.21 6.80 -16.34
N ILE A 212 -8.89 7.00 -15.23
CA ILE A 212 -9.20 8.32 -14.65
C ILE A 212 -8.55 8.42 -13.26
N TYR A 213 -7.92 9.56 -12.98
CA TYR A 213 -7.62 10.02 -11.63
C TYR A 213 -8.79 10.89 -11.14
N ASN A 214 -9.41 10.56 -10.00
CA ASN A 214 -10.62 11.20 -9.51
C ASN A 214 -10.44 11.83 -8.14
N ASP A 215 -10.91 13.11 -7.94
CA ASP A 215 -10.77 13.79 -6.66
C ASP A 215 -11.84 14.88 -6.46
N TYR A 216 -12.01 15.33 -5.19
CA TYR A 216 -12.94 16.38 -4.79
C TYR A 216 -12.24 17.72 -4.50
N ASN A 217 -13.00 18.78 -4.21
CA ASN A 217 -12.52 20.16 -3.99
C ASN A 217 -11.64 20.71 -5.11
N THR A 218 -11.75 20.13 -6.30
CA THR A 218 -10.88 20.42 -7.44
C THR A 218 -11.11 21.81 -8.04
N PHE A 219 -12.29 22.40 -7.84
CA PHE A 219 -12.59 23.75 -8.33
C PHE A 219 -12.29 24.85 -7.30
N GLN A 220 -12.10 24.50 -6.04
CA GLN A 220 -11.89 25.46 -4.95
C GLN A 220 -10.56 25.22 -4.20
N TRP A 221 -10.62 24.59 -3.03
CA TRP A 221 -9.53 24.60 -2.03
C TRP A 221 -8.27 23.87 -2.48
N GLN A 222 -8.40 22.72 -3.14
CA GLN A 222 -7.27 21.90 -3.57
C GLN A 222 -6.97 21.97 -5.08
N LYS A 223 -7.51 22.99 -5.77
CA LYS A 223 -7.31 23.15 -7.23
C LYS A 223 -5.84 23.08 -7.65
N SER A 224 -4.97 23.80 -6.95
CA SER A 224 -3.53 23.84 -7.28
C SER A 224 -2.86 22.50 -7.06
N GLN A 225 -3.17 21.82 -5.95
CA GLN A 225 -2.66 20.49 -5.64
C GLN A 225 -3.15 19.45 -6.65
N PHE A 226 -4.44 19.52 -7.03
CA PHE A 226 -5.02 18.68 -8.07
C PHE A 226 -4.32 18.84 -9.43
N ILE A 227 -4.12 20.09 -9.87
CA ILE A 227 -3.40 20.39 -11.11
C ILE A 227 -1.99 19.83 -11.05
N GLU A 228 -1.27 20.02 -9.94
CA GLU A 228 0.10 19.56 -9.79
C GLU A 228 0.18 18.04 -9.84
N LEU A 229 -0.67 17.34 -9.07
CA LEU A 229 -0.72 15.89 -9.05
C LEU A 229 -0.98 15.31 -10.45
N VAL A 230 -2.06 15.75 -11.12
CA VAL A 230 -2.41 15.22 -12.45
C VAL A 230 -1.34 15.56 -13.49
N ARG A 231 -0.72 16.74 -13.39
CA ARG A 231 0.39 17.16 -14.25
C ARG A 231 1.57 16.21 -14.07
N ILE A 232 1.95 15.87 -12.83
CA ILE A 232 3.05 14.94 -12.54
C ILE A 232 2.75 13.55 -13.10
N LEU A 233 1.55 13.01 -12.90
CA LEU A 233 1.16 11.72 -13.48
C LEU A 233 1.32 11.72 -15.01
N ARG A 234 0.81 12.77 -15.67
CA ARG A 234 0.92 12.91 -17.13
C ARG A 234 2.40 12.98 -17.57
N ASP A 235 3.18 13.84 -16.91
CA ASP A 235 4.56 14.15 -17.28
C ASP A 235 5.52 13.00 -16.99
N ALA A 236 5.24 12.18 -15.95
CA ALA A 236 5.91 10.91 -15.67
C ALA A 236 5.52 9.77 -16.65
N GLY A 237 4.55 10.02 -17.53
CA GLY A 237 4.09 9.06 -18.53
C GLY A 237 3.23 7.94 -17.96
N ALA A 238 2.57 8.18 -16.81
CA ALA A 238 1.54 7.29 -16.31
C ALA A 238 0.43 7.13 -17.37
N PRO A 239 -0.19 5.96 -17.51
CA PRO A 239 -1.27 5.75 -18.45
C PRO A 239 -2.61 6.34 -17.94
N VAL A 240 -2.58 7.61 -17.51
CA VAL A 240 -3.76 8.39 -17.13
C VAL A 240 -4.37 9.03 -18.37
N ASP A 241 -5.60 8.68 -18.72
CA ASP A 241 -6.27 9.18 -19.93
C ASP A 241 -7.02 10.48 -19.68
N ALA A 242 -7.55 10.65 -18.48
CA ALA A 242 -8.39 11.79 -18.13
C ALA A 242 -8.29 12.12 -16.63
N TYR A 243 -8.78 13.30 -16.28
CA TYR A 243 -8.98 13.67 -14.90
C TYR A 243 -10.48 13.76 -14.56
N GLY A 244 -10.84 13.29 -13.37
CA GLY A 244 -12.20 13.35 -12.81
C GLY A 244 -12.28 14.43 -11.75
N CYS A 245 -13.26 15.32 -11.90
CA CYS A 245 -13.66 16.28 -10.88
C CYS A 245 -14.95 15.80 -10.26
N GLN A 246 -14.95 15.45 -8.96
CA GLN A 246 -16.17 14.98 -8.28
C GLN A 246 -17.28 16.04 -8.29
N SER A 247 -16.89 17.33 -8.23
CA SER A 247 -17.84 18.46 -8.35
C SER A 247 -18.78 18.62 -7.16
N HIS A 248 -18.46 18.05 -5.98
CA HIS A 248 -19.23 18.24 -4.73
C HIS A 248 -19.11 19.66 -4.16
N ASP A 249 -18.05 20.36 -4.51
CA ASP A 249 -17.71 21.70 -4.02
C ASP A 249 -18.47 22.85 -4.71
N LEU A 250 -19.47 22.54 -5.54
CA LEU A 250 -20.13 23.52 -6.41
C LEU A 250 -21.39 24.16 -5.84
N THR A 251 -21.97 23.65 -4.74
CA THR A 251 -23.25 24.13 -4.19
C THR A 251 -23.24 25.65 -3.87
N ASP A 252 -22.16 26.13 -3.26
CA ASP A 252 -22.03 27.54 -2.84
C ASP A 252 -21.06 28.35 -3.71
N MET A 253 -20.43 27.72 -4.69
CA MET A 253 -19.47 28.38 -5.56
C MET A 253 -20.17 29.32 -6.54
N ASN A 254 -19.68 30.58 -6.65
CA ASN A 254 -20.21 31.48 -7.64
C ASN A 254 -19.78 31.10 -9.06
N VAL A 255 -20.61 31.42 -10.05
CA VAL A 255 -20.42 30.97 -11.43
C VAL A 255 -19.16 31.52 -12.08
N SER A 256 -18.70 32.73 -11.73
CA SER A 256 -17.49 33.32 -12.31
C SER A 256 -16.23 32.57 -11.82
N SER A 257 -16.15 32.26 -10.54
CA SER A 257 -15.06 31.46 -9.95
C SER A 257 -15.02 30.04 -10.50
N PHE A 258 -16.20 29.40 -10.66
CA PHE A 258 -16.31 28.08 -11.28
C PHE A 258 -15.77 28.07 -12.71
N LYS A 259 -16.20 29.04 -13.56
CA LYS A 259 -15.71 29.16 -14.94
C LYS A 259 -14.21 29.42 -15.02
N SER A 260 -13.70 30.28 -14.15
CA SER A 260 -12.26 30.53 -14.05
C SER A 260 -11.48 29.28 -13.67
N ALA A 261 -11.96 28.53 -12.66
CA ALA A 261 -11.33 27.29 -12.21
C ALA A 261 -11.29 26.23 -13.31
N MET A 262 -12.43 25.98 -14.00
CA MET A 262 -12.46 25.05 -15.14
C MET A 262 -11.45 25.44 -16.23
N THR A 263 -11.39 26.71 -16.57
CA THR A 263 -10.46 27.23 -17.59
C THR A 263 -8.99 27.06 -17.16
N GLU A 264 -8.69 27.34 -15.91
CA GLU A 264 -7.35 27.19 -15.34
C GLU A 264 -6.87 25.74 -15.36
N ILE A 265 -7.72 24.81 -14.86
CA ILE A 265 -7.43 23.37 -14.86
C ILE A 265 -7.16 22.88 -16.28
N GLN A 266 -8.06 23.21 -17.22
CA GLN A 266 -7.91 22.77 -18.63
C GLN A 266 -6.66 23.33 -19.30
N ASN A 267 -6.35 24.61 -19.07
CA ASN A 267 -5.15 25.25 -19.63
C ASN A 267 -3.86 24.58 -19.10
N ALA A 268 -3.86 24.18 -17.84
CA ALA A 268 -2.71 23.52 -17.21
C ALA A 268 -2.57 22.06 -17.67
N LEU A 269 -3.66 21.32 -17.72
CA LEU A 269 -3.63 19.87 -17.95
C LEU A 269 -3.75 19.48 -19.44
N LYS A 270 -4.61 20.16 -20.20
CA LYS A 270 -4.88 19.85 -21.62
C LYS A 270 -5.23 18.38 -21.85
N MET A 271 -6.09 17.85 -20.99
CA MET A 271 -6.56 16.46 -21.00
C MET A 271 -8.09 16.44 -20.97
N PRO A 272 -8.73 15.32 -21.35
CA PRO A 272 -10.16 15.14 -21.14
C PRO A 272 -10.55 15.29 -19.68
N MET A 273 -11.64 16.00 -19.41
CA MET A 273 -12.26 16.16 -18.11
C MET A 273 -13.51 15.28 -18.03
N TYR A 274 -13.75 14.69 -16.87
CA TYR A 274 -15.00 14.05 -16.48
C TYR A 274 -15.54 14.76 -15.24
N SER A 275 -16.79 15.26 -15.28
CA SER A 275 -17.52 15.62 -14.04
C SER A 275 -18.12 14.33 -13.52
N THR A 276 -17.51 13.77 -12.47
CA THR A 276 -17.71 12.37 -12.10
C THR A 276 -18.81 12.15 -11.08
N GLU A 277 -19.17 13.18 -10.27
CA GLU A 277 -20.02 13.04 -9.08
C GLU A 277 -20.84 14.32 -8.79
N TYR A 278 -21.28 15.02 -9.83
CA TYR A 278 -21.96 16.31 -9.70
C TYR A 278 -23.20 16.22 -8.82
N ASP A 279 -23.26 17.05 -7.80
CA ASP A 279 -24.44 17.25 -6.96
C ASP A 279 -24.56 18.69 -6.44
N ILE A 280 -25.79 19.09 -6.13
CA ILE A 280 -26.09 20.38 -5.48
C ILE A 280 -26.91 20.10 -4.24
N GLY A 281 -26.23 20.08 -3.09
CA GLY A 281 -26.77 19.74 -1.79
C GLY A 281 -27.61 20.87 -1.19
N THR A 282 -28.90 20.97 -1.56
CA THR A 282 -29.82 21.96 -0.99
C THR A 282 -31.27 21.54 -1.07
N ALA A 283 -32.06 21.82 -0.04
CA ALA A 283 -33.51 21.67 -0.04
C ALA A 283 -34.23 22.82 -0.77
N ASP A 284 -33.53 23.94 -1.01
CA ASP A 284 -34.05 25.10 -1.75
C ASP A 284 -34.07 24.82 -3.26
N ASP A 285 -35.23 24.61 -3.78
CA ASP A 285 -35.50 24.30 -5.19
C ASP A 285 -35.04 25.42 -6.13
N ALA A 286 -35.14 26.69 -5.71
CA ALA A 286 -34.72 27.84 -6.52
C ALA A 286 -33.20 27.91 -6.61
N LYS A 287 -32.49 27.70 -5.50
CA LYS A 287 -31.02 27.65 -5.45
C LYS A 287 -30.49 26.48 -6.29
N GLN A 288 -31.08 25.28 -6.16
CA GLN A 288 -30.66 24.10 -6.93
C GLN A 288 -30.85 24.36 -8.44
N LEU A 289 -32.03 24.84 -8.86
CA LEU A 289 -32.30 25.20 -10.25
C LEU A 289 -31.32 26.24 -10.79
N GLN A 290 -30.99 27.27 -9.98
CA GLN A 290 -30.02 28.30 -10.37
C GLN A 290 -28.67 27.67 -10.66
N ARG A 291 -28.15 26.82 -9.77
CA ARG A 291 -26.84 26.16 -9.93
C ARG A 291 -26.79 25.26 -11.16
N TYR A 292 -27.84 24.48 -11.38
CA TYR A 292 -27.96 23.64 -12.57
C TYR A 292 -27.88 24.48 -13.86
N LYS A 293 -28.63 25.59 -13.93
CA LYS A 293 -28.60 26.50 -15.08
C LYS A 293 -27.26 27.18 -15.33
N GLU A 294 -26.53 27.48 -14.29
CA GLU A 294 -25.23 28.15 -14.36
C GLU A 294 -24.07 27.22 -14.69
N GLN A 295 -24.09 25.99 -14.18
CA GLN A 295 -22.94 25.09 -14.16
C GLN A 295 -23.06 24.00 -15.23
N ILE A 296 -24.19 23.31 -15.36
CA ILE A 296 -24.37 22.20 -16.31
C ILE A 296 -24.09 22.64 -17.76
N PRO A 297 -24.63 23.76 -18.29
CA PRO A 297 -24.32 24.16 -19.66
C PRO A 297 -22.83 24.41 -19.87
N TYR A 298 -22.14 25.00 -18.89
CA TYR A 298 -20.73 25.33 -19.03
C TYR A 298 -19.84 24.07 -19.07
N MET A 299 -20.15 23.04 -18.27
CA MET A 299 -19.49 21.73 -18.36
C MET A 299 -19.89 21.01 -19.64
N TRP A 300 -21.19 20.98 -19.94
CA TRP A 300 -21.72 20.18 -21.04
C TRP A 300 -21.26 20.70 -22.43
N GLU A 301 -21.25 22.03 -22.61
CA GLU A 301 -20.86 22.67 -23.87
C GLU A 301 -19.32 22.75 -24.05
N ALA A 302 -18.51 22.50 -22.98
CA ALA A 302 -17.06 22.42 -23.09
C ALA A 302 -16.63 21.20 -23.93
N ASP A 303 -15.85 21.45 -24.99
CA ASP A 303 -15.40 20.40 -25.92
C ASP A 303 -14.36 19.43 -25.32
N TYR A 304 -13.78 19.78 -24.19
CA TYR A 304 -12.88 18.95 -23.41
C TYR A 304 -13.57 18.16 -22.27
N CYS A 305 -14.85 18.42 -21.99
CA CYS A 305 -15.61 17.65 -21.01
C CYS A 305 -16.27 16.43 -21.69
N ALA A 306 -15.92 15.24 -21.25
CA ALA A 306 -16.35 13.99 -21.86
C ALA A 306 -17.79 13.60 -21.51
N GLY A 307 -18.26 13.97 -20.32
CA GLY A 307 -19.59 13.70 -19.81
C GLY A 307 -19.78 14.23 -18.39
N VAL A 308 -21.02 14.19 -17.94
CA VAL A 308 -21.41 14.58 -16.59
C VAL A 308 -22.17 13.42 -15.94
N THR A 309 -21.68 12.96 -14.80
CA THR A 309 -22.36 11.98 -13.94
C THR A 309 -22.87 12.69 -12.70
N LEU A 310 -24.17 12.62 -12.44
CA LEU A 310 -24.77 13.12 -11.21
C LEU A 310 -24.56 12.09 -10.09
N TRP A 311 -24.33 12.57 -8.86
CA TRP A 311 -24.15 11.69 -7.72
C TRP A 311 -25.45 11.52 -6.92
N GLY A 312 -26.41 10.86 -7.58
CA GLY A 312 -27.75 10.56 -7.07
C GLY A 312 -28.81 11.52 -7.57
N TYR A 313 -30.03 11.01 -7.76
CA TYR A 313 -31.15 11.77 -8.34
C TYR A 313 -32.45 11.68 -7.52
N ILE A 314 -32.52 10.74 -6.58
CA ILE A 314 -33.71 10.55 -5.73
C ILE A 314 -33.54 11.32 -4.44
N TYR A 315 -34.42 12.27 -4.16
CA TYR A 315 -34.46 13.05 -2.93
C TYR A 315 -34.63 12.13 -1.71
N GLY A 316 -33.82 12.39 -0.66
CA GLY A 316 -33.79 11.56 0.54
C GLY A 316 -33.01 10.25 0.38
N ARG A 317 -32.33 10.04 -0.77
CA ARG A 317 -31.55 8.82 -1.07
C ARG A 317 -30.15 9.12 -1.62
N THR A 318 -29.67 10.33 -1.47
CA THR A 318 -28.30 10.73 -1.82
C THR A 318 -27.44 10.79 -0.55
N TRP A 319 -26.14 10.76 -0.70
CA TRP A 319 -25.17 10.77 0.41
C TRP A 319 -25.15 12.11 1.19
N VAL A 320 -25.55 13.19 0.54
CA VAL A 320 -25.61 14.53 1.15
C VAL A 320 -26.60 14.52 2.33
N THR A 321 -26.29 15.24 3.40
CA THR A 321 -27.13 15.37 4.60
C THR A 321 -28.60 15.57 4.22
N ASP A 322 -29.48 14.74 4.78
CA ASP A 322 -30.93 14.69 4.47
C ASP A 322 -31.26 14.28 3.01
N GLY A 323 -30.28 13.83 2.23
CA GLY A 323 -30.46 13.41 0.83
C GLY A 323 -30.98 14.49 -0.09
N ASN A 324 -30.70 15.76 0.21
CA ASN A 324 -31.40 16.90 -0.42
C ASN A 324 -30.82 17.32 -1.79
N SER A 325 -29.73 16.68 -2.27
CA SER A 325 -29.21 16.89 -3.63
C SER A 325 -30.06 16.21 -4.72
N GLY A 326 -30.92 15.24 -4.38
CA GLY A 326 -31.77 14.57 -5.32
C GLY A 326 -32.70 15.53 -6.08
N ILE A 327 -32.94 15.25 -7.36
CA ILE A 327 -33.71 16.10 -8.28
C ILE A 327 -35.08 15.54 -8.62
N ILE A 328 -35.44 14.34 -8.15
CA ILE A 328 -36.77 13.76 -8.17
C ILE A 328 -37.23 13.56 -6.72
N ARG A 329 -38.35 14.16 -6.34
CA ARG A 329 -38.93 14.10 -4.98
C ARG A 329 -40.34 13.48 -5.08
N ASP A 330 -40.56 12.38 -4.34
CA ASP A 330 -41.88 11.68 -4.29
C ASP A 330 -42.41 11.31 -5.70
N GLY A 331 -41.53 10.87 -6.60
CA GLY A 331 -41.83 10.53 -7.99
C GLY A 331 -42.21 11.74 -8.88
N LYS A 332 -41.83 12.95 -8.46
CA LYS A 332 -42.04 14.19 -9.21
C LYS A 332 -40.71 14.93 -9.41
N ASP A 333 -40.56 15.51 -10.59
CA ASP A 333 -39.43 16.34 -10.91
C ASP A 333 -39.39 17.57 -9.98
N ARG A 334 -38.22 17.82 -9.36
CA ARG A 334 -37.93 19.17 -8.83
C ARG A 334 -37.65 20.12 -10.00
N PRO A 335 -37.72 21.45 -9.80
CA PRO A 335 -37.50 22.43 -10.87
C PRO A 335 -36.20 22.24 -11.64
N ALA A 336 -35.12 21.77 -10.97
CA ALA A 336 -33.85 21.46 -11.59
C ALA A 336 -33.96 20.31 -12.61
N MET A 337 -34.71 19.25 -12.28
CA MET A 337 -34.92 18.12 -13.18
C MET A 337 -35.78 18.49 -14.37
N THR A 338 -36.86 19.26 -14.14
CA THR A 338 -37.74 19.77 -15.23
C THR A 338 -36.90 20.58 -16.23
N TRP A 339 -36.07 21.51 -15.71
CA TRP A 339 -35.16 22.30 -16.55
C TRP A 339 -34.10 21.43 -17.26
N LEU A 340 -33.54 20.41 -16.59
CA LEU A 340 -32.55 19.53 -17.19
C LEU A 340 -33.11 18.73 -18.37
N ARG A 341 -34.38 18.28 -18.27
CA ARG A 341 -35.11 17.64 -19.39
C ARG A 341 -35.21 18.58 -20.60
N GLU A 342 -35.57 19.84 -20.36
CA GLU A 342 -35.68 20.85 -21.42
C GLU A 342 -34.32 21.19 -22.03
N TYR A 343 -33.30 21.42 -21.18
CA TYR A 343 -31.97 21.78 -21.64
C TYR A 343 -31.33 20.69 -22.52
N MET A 344 -31.46 19.44 -22.14
CA MET A 344 -30.89 18.30 -22.88
C MET A 344 -31.55 18.10 -24.24
N GLN A 345 -32.75 18.65 -24.47
CA GLN A 345 -33.40 18.66 -25.76
C GLN A 345 -33.02 19.87 -26.64
N SER A 346 -32.25 20.82 -26.12
CA SER A 346 -31.77 21.98 -26.88
C SER A 346 -30.73 21.58 -27.93
N ASP A 347 -30.65 22.38 -29.00
CA ASP A 347 -29.64 22.16 -30.06
C ASP A 347 -28.21 22.27 -29.52
N LYS A 348 -27.98 23.12 -28.52
CA LYS A 348 -26.68 23.25 -27.84
C LYS A 348 -26.29 21.95 -27.16
N ALA A 349 -27.18 21.35 -26.41
CA ALA A 349 -26.89 20.10 -25.69
C ALA A 349 -26.72 18.92 -26.66
N LYS A 350 -27.54 18.82 -27.69
CA LYS A 350 -27.51 17.75 -28.70
C LYS A 350 -26.22 17.75 -29.53
N ASN A 351 -25.68 18.94 -29.82
CA ASN A 351 -24.52 19.12 -30.70
C ASN A 351 -23.22 19.45 -29.94
N ALA A 352 -23.22 19.40 -28.62
CA ALA A 352 -22.04 19.61 -27.81
C ALA A 352 -20.97 18.57 -28.14
N LYS A 353 -19.73 19.05 -28.40
CA LYS A 353 -18.59 18.17 -28.69
C LYS A 353 -18.10 17.46 -27.43
N SER A 354 -17.50 16.31 -27.62
CA SER A 354 -16.93 15.53 -26.53
C SER A 354 -15.61 14.88 -26.92
N PRO A 355 -14.64 14.78 -26.00
CA PRO A 355 -13.44 13.99 -26.19
C PRO A 355 -13.69 12.51 -25.85
N PHE A 356 -14.91 12.11 -25.46
CA PHE A 356 -15.23 10.73 -25.12
C PHE A 356 -15.05 9.82 -26.35
N PRO A 357 -14.14 8.83 -26.31
CA PRO A 357 -13.82 8.04 -27.48
C PRO A 357 -14.84 6.93 -27.79
N GLY A 358 -16.01 6.92 -27.07
CA GLY A 358 -16.97 5.83 -27.10
C GLY A 358 -16.66 4.76 -26.05
N MET A 359 -17.28 3.58 -26.21
CA MET A 359 -17.19 2.49 -25.25
C MET A 359 -15.79 1.87 -25.12
N VAL A 360 -14.93 2.06 -26.12
CA VAL A 360 -13.56 1.49 -26.15
C VAL A 360 -12.66 2.48 -26.87
N LYS A 361 -11.56 2.86 -26.23
CA LYS A 361 -10.59 3.75 -26.86
C LYS A 361 -9.85 3.07 -28.01
N GLU A 362 -9.66 3.78 -29.12
CA GLU A 362 -8.89 3.30 -30.27
C GLU A 362 -7.38 3.41 -30.06
N ALA A 363 -6.92 4.47 -29.39
CA ALA A 363 -5.51 4.77 -29.20
C ALA A 363 -5.14 4.90 -27.73
N SER A 364 -3.97 4.35 -27.39
CA SER A 364 -3.23 4.67 -26.17
C SER A 364 -1.92 5.32 -26.58
N LEU A 365 -1.60 6.47 -26.02
CA LEU A 365 -0.37 7.22 -26.31
C LEU A 365 0.12 7.90 -25.03
N TYR A 366 1.32 7.55 -24.58
CA TYR A 366 1.91 8.11 -23.34
C TYR A 366 3.38 8.45 -23.58
N VAL A 367 3.81 9.60 -23.08
CA VAL A 367 5.19 10.12 -23.18
C VAL A 367 5.86 9.86 -21.84
N LYS A 368 6.72 8.84 -21.77
CA LYS A 368 7.37 8.39 -20.53
C LYS A 368 8.86 8.74 -20.57
N PRO A 369 9.30 9.82 -19.91
CA PRO A 369 10.71 10.06 -19.68
C PRO A 369 11.27 9.03 -18.67
N ASP A 370 12.58 8.74 -18.78
CA ASP A 370 13.25 7.89 -17.78
C ASP A 370 13.26 8.59 -16.41
N ALA A 371 13.28 9.94 -16.39
CA ALA A 371 13.07 10.79 -15.21
C ALA A 371 12.40 12.11 -15.61
N ILE A 372 11.51 12.63 -14.74
CA ILE A 372 10.87 13.95 -14.97
C ILE A 372 11.82 15.12 -14.68
N TYR A 373 12.86 14.88 -13.91
CA TYR A 373 13.95 15.81 -13.62
C TYR A 373 15.22 15.31 -14.31
N VAL A 374 15.81 16.15 -15.16
CA VAL A 374 16.95 15.79 -16.00
C VAL A 374 18.09 16.78 -15.83
N THR A 375 19.30 16.34 -16.11
CA THR A 375 20.49 17.19 -16.01
C THR A 375 20.70 17.95 -17.33
N LYS A 376 20.92 19.26 -17.24
CA LYS A 376 21.34 20.08 -18.38
C LYS A 376 22.63 19.55 -18.97
N GLY A 377 22.65 19.40 -20.31
CA GLY A 377 23.80 18.90 -21.05
C GLY A 377 23.86 17.38 -21.18
N GLU A 378 23.04 16.63 -20.44
CA GLU A 378 22.96 15.18 -20.55
C GLU A 378 21.78 14.74 -21.43
N PRO A 379 21.89 13.63 -22.18
CA PRO A 379 20.79 13.09 -22.97
C PRO A 379 19.63 12.64 -22.08
N ALA A 380 18.43 13.16 -22.35
CA ALA A 380 17.18 12.70 -21.76
C ALA A 380 16.51 11.70 -22.70
N LYS A 381 16.25 10.50 -22.22
CA LYS A 381 15.61 9.43 -22.97
C LYS A 381 14.12 9.38 -22.66
N ILE A 382 13.33 9.32 -23.74
CA ILE A 382 11.87 9.36 -23.69
C ILE A 382 11.31 8.13 -24.38
N THR A 383 10.69 7.24 -23.63
CA THR A 383 9.95 6.09 -24.18
C THR A 383 8.53 6.51 -24.51
N ILE A 384 8.10 6.31 -25.75
CA ILE A 384 6.72 6.59 -26.16
C ILE A 384 5.96 5.27 -26.20
N ARG A 385 5.05 5.10 -25.26
CA ARG A 385 4.15 3.95 -25.24
C ARG A 385 2.98 4.23 -26.16
N ALA A 386 2.88 3.50 -27.26
CA ALA A 386 1.83 3.69 -28.25
C ALA A 386 1.17 2.37 -28.62
N ARG A 387 -0.14 2.39 -28.74
CA ARG A 387 -0.96 1.24 -29.18
C ARG A 387 -2.20 1.75 -29.90
N LEU A 388 -2.53 1.13 -31.02
CA LEU A 388 -3.82 1.25 -31.69
C LEU A 388 -4.56 -0.10 -31.59
N ARG A 389 -5.86 -0.06 -31.39
CA ARG A 389 -6.71 -1.25 -31.24
C ARG A 389 -7.04 -1.90 -32.60
N THR A 390 -7.52 -1.13 -33.53
CA THR A 390 -7.99 -1.62 -34.82
C THR A 390 -7.15 -1.13 -36.00
N LYS A 391 -6.50 -0.01 -35.88
CA LYS A 391 -5.66 0.61 -36.89
C LYS A 391 -4.19 0.19 -36.74
N LYS A 392 -3.36 0.48 -37.75
CA LYS A 392 -1.91 0.28 -37.71
C LYS A 392 -1.20 1.60 -37.52
N ILE A 393 -0.16 1.59 -36.71
CA ILE A 393 0.75 2.74 -36.54
C ILE A 393 1.59 2.85 -37.83
N ASP A 394 1.65 4.06 -38.41
CA ASP A 394 2.57 4.40 -39.48
C ASP A 394 3.86 4.95 -38.87
N HIS A 395 3.75 5.99 -38.03
CA HIS A 395 4.90 6.57 -37.32
C HIS A 395 4.46 7.38 -36.11
N ILE A 396 5.43 7.78 -35.29
CA ILE A 396 5.27 8.75 -34.22
C ILE A 396 6.24 9.88 -34.40
N ASP A 397 5.75 11.11 -34.52
CA ASP A 397 6.56 12.31 -34.55
C ASP A 397 6.73 12.85 -33.13
N PHE A 398 7.99 13.06 -32.74
CA PHE A 398 8.33 13.57 -31.41
C PHE A 398 8.84 15.02 -31.50
N TYR A 399 8.35 15.85 -30.58
CA TYR A 399 8.66 17.30 -30.54
C TYR A 399 9.07 17.70 -29.13
N VAL A 400 10.03 18.63 -29.04
CA VAL A 400 10.48 19.33 -27.84
C VAL A 400 10.30 20.83 -28.02
N LYS A 401 9.58 21.50 -27.10
CA LYS A 401 9.23 22.95 -27.23
C LYS A 401 8.66 23.27 -28.63
N ASN A 402 7.75 22.41 -29.10
CA ASN A 402 7.12 22.47 -30.44
C ASN A 402 8.09 22.36 -31.64
N LYS A 403 9.36 22.07 -31.45
CA LYS A 403 10.31 21.77 -32.53
C LYS A 403 10.35 20.27 -32.77
N PHE A 404 10.25 19.86 -34.04
CA PHE A 404 10.42 18.46 -34.43
C PHE A 404 11.83 17.97 -34.05
N VAL A 405 11.90 16.78 -33.41
CA VAL A 405 13.14 16.15 -32.99
C VAL A 405 13.40 14.87 -33.78
N SER A 406 12.41 13.96 -33.82
CA SER A 406 12.59 12.66 -34.47
C SER A 406 11.26 12.07 -34.92
N ARG A 407 11.33 11.19 -35.94
CA ARG A 407 10.25 10.33 -36.41
C ARG A 407 10.59 8.88 -36.06
N LEU A 408 9.71 8.19 -35.34
CA LEU A 408 9.86 6.83 -34.86
C LEU A 408 8.91 5.92 -35.64
N THR A 409 9.45 4.95 -36.38
CA THR A 409 8.67 4.06 -37.27
C THR A 409 8.56 2.63 -36.73
N GLU A 410 9.40 2.26 -35.79
CA GLU A 410 9.46 0.91 -35.24
C GLU A 410 9.51 0.92 -33.71
N ALA A 411 8.86 -0.05 -33.06
CA ALA A 411 8.93 -0.24 -31.61
C ALA A 411 10.26 -0.95 -31.22
N PRO A 412 10.86 -0.63 -30.06
CA PRO A 412 10.37 0.32 -29.07
C PRO A 412 10.55 1.79 -29.53
N TYR A 413 9.49 2.59 -29.40
CA TYR A 413 9.52 4.01 -29.80
C TYR A 413 10.27 4.82 -28.75
N ILE A 414 11.56 5.07 -28.98
CA ILE A 414 12.45 5.79 -28.07
C ILE A 414 12.97 7.03 -28.77
N ALA A 415 12.76 8.20 -28.18
CA ALA A 415 13.33 9.45 -28.57
C ALA A 415 14.35 9.94 -27.55
N GLU A 416 15.35 10.70 -27.99
CA GLU A 416 16.35 11.32 -27.13
C GLU A 416 16.51 12.80 -27.49
N PHE A 417 16.76 13.62 -26.48
CA PHE A 417 17.17 15.02 -26.68
C PHE A 417 18.05 15.48 -25.53
N THR A 418 18.91 16.45 -25.76
CA THR A 418 19.80 17.02 -24.75
C THR A 418 19.35 18.44 -24.41
N PRO A 419 18.90 18.71 -23.14
CA PRO A 419 18.48 20.04 -22.73
C PRO A 419 19.70 21.00 -22.69
N ALA A 420 19.70 22.03 -23.49
CA ALA A 420 20.82 23.01 -23.56
C ALA A 420 20.76 24.07 -22.43
N THR A 421 19.60 24.27 -21.80
CA THR A 421 19.37 25.25 -20.72
C THR A 421 18.58 24.61 -19.57
N THR A 422 18.67 25.19 -18.42
CA THR A 422 17.77 24.84 -17.31
C THR A 422 16.33 25.27 -17.58
N GLY A 423 15.36 24.65 -16.86
CA GLY A 423 13.95 24.98 -16.92
C GLY A 423 13.11 23.94 -17.65
N LYS A 424 11.82 24.22 -17.80
CA LYS A 424 10.84 23.28 -18.34
C LYS A 424 10.99 23.07 -19.86
N TYR A 425 10.91 21.83 -20.27
CA TYR A 425 10.86 21.39 -21.67
C TYR A 425 9.54 20.65 -21.91
N ASP A 426 8.63 21.31 -22.62
CA ASP A 426 7.39 20.67 -23.06
C ASP A 426 7.70 19.64 -24.15
N LEU A 427 7.19 18.43 -23.96
CA LEU A 427 7.30 17.29 -24.85
C LEU A 427 5.95 17.05 -25.53
N LYS A 428 5.98 16.62 -26.80
CA LYS A 428 4.78 16.22 -27.51
C LYS A 428 5.09 15.05 -28.45
N ALA A 429 4.25 14.00 -28.35
CA ALA A 429 4.22 12.91 -29.30
C ALA A 429 2.96 13.00 -30.16
N VAL A 430 3.10 12.79 -31.48
CA VAL A 430 2.00 12.72 -32.43
C VAL A 430 2.02 11.36 -33.10
N LEU A 431 1.08 10.49 -32.69
CA LEU A 431 0.88 9.19 -33.29
C LEU A 431 0.07 9.34 -34.58
N VAL A 432 0.58 8.82 -35.68
CA VAL A 432 -0.05 8.83 -37.01
C VAL A 432 -0.33 7.39 -37.42
N ALA A 433 -1.58 7.10 -37.72
CA ALA A 433 -1.97 5.81 -38.28
C ALA A 433 -1.84 5.78 -39.81
N THR A 434 -1.80 4.58 -40.38
CA THR A 434 -1.67 4.38 -41.85
C THR A 434 -2.82 5.00 -42.65
N ASP A 435 -3.96 5.31 -42.04
CA ASP A 435 -5.08 6.03 -42.63
C ASP A 435 -5.05 7.56 -42.38
N SER A 436 -3.90 8.06 -41.90
CA SER A 436 -3.64 9.46 -41.55
C SER A 436 -4.41 9.99 -40.35
N THR A 437 -5.11 9.15 -39.61
CA THR A 437 -5.70 9.55 -38.29
C THR A 437 -4.57 9.86 -37.32
N ARG A 438 -4.78 10.87 -36.46
CA ARG A 438 -3.74 11.38 -35.57
C ARG A 438 -4.24 11.45 -34.12
N TRP A 439 -3.34 11.20 -33.19
CA TRP A 439 -3.51 11.42 -31.76
C TRP A 439 -2.29 12.14 -31.21
N GLU A 440 -2.50 13.05 -30.28
CA GLU A 440 -1.44 13.81 -29.64
C GLU A 440 -1.40 13.51 -28.13
N ARG A 441 -0.18 13.47 -27.59
CA ARG A 441 0.04 13.41 -26.15
C ARG A 441 1.12 14.38 -25.73
N LEU A 442 0.85 15.12 -24.67
CA LEU A 442 1.80 16.04 -24.06
C LEU A 442 2.51 15.36 -22.88
N GLY A 443 3.71 15.81 -22.59
CA GLY A 443 4.48 15.52 -21.40
C GLY A 443 5.42 16.67 -21.12
N SER A 444 6.22 16.60 -20.08
CA SER A 444 7.30 17.54 -19.86
C SER A 444 8.42 16.93 -19.01
N VAL A 445 9.62 17.50 -19.14
CA VAL A 445 10.72 17.31 -18.21
C VAL A 445 11.26 18.67 -17.77
N THR A 446 11.84 18.71 -16.58
CA THR A 446 12.50 19.93 -16.09
C THR A 446 14.01 19.70 -16.01
N ALA A 447 14.78 20.51 -16.72
CA ALA A 447 16.25 20.42 -16.73
C ALA A 447 16.85 21.32 -15.66
N PHE A 448 17.78 20.77 -14.91
CA PHE A 448 18.52 21.45 -13.86
C PHE A 448 20.02 21.44 -14.16
N ASN A 449 20.78 22.32 -13.50
CA ASN A 449 22.23 22.24 -13.57
C ASN A 449 22.71 20.88 -13.03
N PRO A 450 23.86 20.36 -13.50
CA PRO A 450 24.47 19.19 -12.91
C PRO A 450 24.61 19.37 -11.39
N ARG A 451 24.43 18.27 -10.65
CA ARG A 451 24.74 18.27 -9.23
C ARG A 451 26.21 18.62 -8.99
N ALA A 452 26.48 19.43 -8.01
CA ALA A 452 27.82 19.85 -7.63
C ALA A 452 27.89 20.05 -6.12
N PRO A 453 29.09 19.95 -5.50
CA PRO A 453 29.26 20.34 -4.10
C PRO A 453 28.72 21.77 -3.87
N TYR A 454 28.12 22.04 -2.70
CA TYR A 454 27.60 23.39 -2.38
C TYR A 454 28.72 24.45 -2.37
N LYS A 455 29.86 24.09 -1.83
CA LYS A 455 31.10 24.89 -1.88
C LYS A 455 32.22 24.06 -2.53
N ASP A 456 32.89 23.24 -1.75
CA ASP A 456 33.91 22.31 -2.18
C ASP A 456 33.55 20.90 -1.70
N ALA A 457 34.17 19.86 -2.26
CA ALA A 457 34.05 18.50 -1.75
C ALA A 457 34.51 18.47 -0.27
N ILE A 458 33.71 17.88 0.60
CA ILE A 458 33.94 17.85 2.03
C ILE A 458 35.05 16.87 2.33
N ALA A 459 36.20 17.34 2.89
CA ALA A 459 37.32 16.47 3.23
C ALA A 459 36.94 15.53 4.39
N ILE A 460 37.24 14.24 4.23
CA ILE A 460 37.15 13.21 5.27
C ILE A 460 38.55 12.59 5.48
N PRO A 461 39.12 12.55 6.72
CA PRO A 461 38.51 12.96 8.00
C PRO A 461 38.17 14.45 8.06
N GLY A 462 37.10 14.79 8.77
CA GLY A 462 36.65 16.18 8.86
C GLY A 462 35.20 16.30 9.31
N THR A 463 34.63 17.47 9.12
CA THR A 463 33.25 17.78 9.54
C THR A 463 32.37 18.03 8.32
N LEU A 464 31.33 17.24 8.18
CA LEU A 464 30.22 17.45 7.26
C LEU A 464 29.14 18.26 8.00
N GLN A 465 28.91 19.50 7.58
CA GLN A 465 27.79 20.33 8.05
C GLN A 465 26.54 19.93 7.27
N ALA A 466 25.46 19.59 7.96
CA ALA A 466 24.27 19.04 7.34
C ALA A 466 23.62 20.01 6.34
N GLU A 467 23.65 21.31 6.62
CA GLU A 467 23.11 22.34 5.74
C GLU A 467 23.96 22.57 4.46
N ASN A 468 25.17 21.98 4.36
CA ASN A 468 26.04 22.08 3.19
C ASN A 468 25.86 20.93 2.19
N PHE A 469 24.66 20.39 2.04
CA PHE A 469 24.35 19.38 1.03
C PHE A 469 24.59 19.92 -0.39
N ASP A 470 24.80 19.05 -1.35
CA ASP A 470 25.14 19.39 -2.73
C ASP A 470 24.12 20.33 -3.35
N SER A 471 24.59 21.16 -4.28
CA SER A 471 23.73 21.99 -5.12
C SER A 471 23.13 21.19 -6.26
N GLY A 472 21.85 21.35 -6.49
CA GLY A 472 21.09 20.63 -7.49
C GLY A 472 19.61 20.93 -7.34
N ALA A 473 18.80 20.04 -7.87
CA ALA A 473 17.34 20.10 -7.71
C ALA A 473 16.87 19.00 -6.75
N ASP A 474 15.62 19.14 -6.31
CA ASP A 474 14.88 18.06 -5.69
C ASP A 474 14.91 16.80 -6.57
N GLY A 475 15.11 15.62 -5.98
CA GLY A 475 15.31 14.36 -6.69
C GLY A 475 16.69 14.17 -7.33
N ILE A 476 17.60 15.20 -7.34
CA ILE A 476 18.95 15.14 -7.93
C ILE A 476 20.04 15.26 -6.85
N ALA A 477 19.97 16.25 -5.99
CA ALA A 477 20.96 16.50 -4.91
C ALA A 477 20.38 16.37 -3.52
N PHE A 478 19.09 16.44 -3.43
CA PHE A 478 18.30 16.27 -2.20
C PHE A 478 16.88 15.87 -2.56
N HIS A 479 16.11 15.43 -1.58
CA HIS A 479 14.66 15.28 -1.66
C HIS A 479 14.04 15.78 -0.36
N ASP A 480 13.07 16.65 -0.51
CA ASP A 480 12.27 17.19 0.56
C ASP A 480 10.79 16.89 0.31
N SER A 481 10.03 16.60 1.35
CA SER A 481 8.62 16.21 1.24
C SER A 481 7.69 17.36 0.89
N ASP A 482 8.18 18.61 1.00
CA ASP A 482 7.46 19.80 0.57
C ASP A 482 8.37 20.79 -0.19
N SER A 483 7.82 21.89 -0.66
CA SER A 483 8.55 22.83 -1.50
C SER A 483 8.96 24.11 -0.76
N LYS A 484 8.72 24.17 0.55
CA LYS A 484 8.89 25.38 1.35
C LYS A 484 9.84 25.15 2.52
N ASN A 485 10.86 25.94 2.64
CA ASN A 485 11.74 25.95 3.81
C ASN A 485 11.00 26.48 5.04
N GLU A 486 10.39 25.59 5.85
CA GLU A 486 9.71 25.93 7.10
C GLU A 486 10.68 26.43 8.18
N GLY A 487 12.00 26.11 8.08
CA GLY A 487 13.03 26.63 8.95
C GLY A 487 13.26 28.13 8.84
N GLY A 488 12.78 28.75 7.76
CA GLY A 488 12.70 30.19 7.57
C GLY A 488 14.04 30.91 7.49
N THR A 489 15.17 30.19 7.33
CA THR A 489 16.50 30.80 7.21
C THR A 489 16.82 31.10 5.73
N SER A 490 17.63 32.15 5.54
CA SER A 490 18.15 32.50 4.21
C SER A 490 19.61 32.05 4.02
N TYR A 491 20.00 30.94 4.65
CA TYR A 491 21.37 30.44 4.57
C TYR A 491 21.80 30.13 3.15
N ARG A 492 20.91 29.53 2.36
CA ARG A 492 21.17 29.27 0.93
C ARG A 492 19.88 29.46 0.10
N ASN A 493 20.06 29.93 -1.14
CA ASN A 493 18.95 30.25 -2.04
C ASN A 493 18.67 29.12 -3.05
N ASN A 494 19.42 28.01 -3.01
CA ASN A 494 19.37 26.92 -3.97
C ASN A 494 19.08 25.55 -3.28
N GLY A 495 18.54 25.60 -2.07
CA GLY A 495 18.21 24.41 -1.28
C GLY A 495 16.80 23.87 -1.49
N GLY A 496 16.03 24.43 -2.46
CA GLY A 496 14.65 23.98 -2.67
C GLY A 496 13.77 24.15 -1.44
N GLY A 497 12.98 23.14 -1.09
CA GLY A 497 12.16 23.07 0.12
C GLY A 497 12.94 22.78 1.39
N VAL A 498 14.18 22.30 1.31
CA VAL A 498 14.93 21.77 2.45
C VAL A 498 14.94 22.73 3.65
N ASP A 499 14.49 22.22 4.77
CA ASP A 499 14.28 22.97 5.99
C ASP A 499 15.57 23.25 6.76
N ILE A 500 16.08 24.46 6.65
CA ILE A 500 17.26 24.90 7.36
C ILE A 500 16.85 25.80 8.54
N VAL A 501 17.14 25.34 9.74
CA VAL A 501 16.85 26.03 11.00
C VAL A 501 18.11 26.69 11.58
N LYS A 502 17.95 27.68 12.45
CA LYS A 502 19.04 28.11 13.33
C LYS A 502 19.16 27.13 14.49
N GLY A 503 20.33 26.55 14.66
CA GLY A 503 20.58 25.58 15.72
C GLY A 503 21.98 24.98 15.64
N GLY A 504 22.30 24.10 16.57
CA GLY A 504 23.59 23.45 16.63
C GLY A 504 24.76 24.41 16.73
N THR A 505 25.71 24.32 15.81
CA THR A 505 26.84 25.24 15.73
C THR A 505 26.49 26.58 15.07
N ASN A 506 25.52 26.60 14.19
CA ASN A 506 25.01 27.81 13.51
C ASN A 506 23.68 27.52 12.76
N TYR A 507 23.68 26.50 11.89
CA TYR A 507 22.54 26.04 11.16
C TYR A 507 22.44 24.51 11.25
N ALA A 508 21.24 23.99 11.10
CA ALA A 508 20.95 22.57 11.08
C ALA A 508 19.82 22.28 10.07
N ILE A 509 19.70 21.05 9.62
CA ILE A 509 18.51 20.57 8.94
C ILE A 509 17.48 20.24 10.02
N GLY A 510 16.26 20.76 9.88
CA GLY A 510 15.14 20.55 10.79
C GLY A 510 13.87 20.13 10.06
N TYR A 511 12.73 20.08 10.77
CA TYR A 511 11.42 19.67 10.24
C TYR A 511 11.43 18.35 9.43
N THR A 512 12.43 17.51 9.70
CA THR A 512 12.67 16.29 8.93
C THR A 512 11.49 15.34 8.90
N SER A 513 11.20 14.76 7.73
CA SER A 513 10.15 13.79 7.48
C SER A 513 10.71 12.50 6.88
N ALA A 514 10.01 11.36 7.09
CA ALA A 514 10.45 10.08 6.57
C ALA A 514 10.46 10.07 5.04
N GLY A 515 11.54 9.54 4.45
CA GLY A 515 11.73 9.47 2.99
C GLY A 515 12.56 10.61 2.40
N GLU A 516 12.79 11.69 3.14
CA GLU A 516 13.70 12.77 2.72
C GLU A 516 15.15 12.31 2.70
N TRP A 517 15.97 12.97 1.89
CA TRP A 517 17.40 12.70 1.83
C TRP A 517 18.21 13.88 1.31
N LEU A 518 19.49 13.91 1.70
CA LEU A 518 20.46 14.92 1.31
C LEU A 518 21.73 14.25 0.80
N GLU A 519 22.28 14.68 -0.33
CA GLU A 519 23.57 14.18 -0.85
C GLU A 519 24.70 15.16 -0.59
N TYR A 520 25.87 14.59 -0.37
CA TYR A 520 27.11 15.29 -0.09
C TYR A 520 28.23 14.71 -0.97
N THR A 521 28.93 15.55 -1.69
CA THR A 521 30.18 15.18 -2.32
C THR A 521 31.31 15.28 -1.29
N VAL A 522 31.92 14.16 -0.98
CA VAL A 522 33.03 14.07 -0.01
C VAL A 522 34.31 13.67 -0.72
N ASP A 523 35.46 14.13 -0.20
CA ASP A 523 36.80 13.75 -0.66
C ASP A 523 37.51 13.00 0.49
N VAL A 524 37.52 11.68 0.40
CA VAL A 524 38.10 10.79 1.37
C VAL A 524 39.59 10.69 1.12
N LYS A 525 40.40 11.19 2.04
CA LYS A 525 41.86 11.30 1.87
C LYS A 525 42.61 9.96 1.93
N GLU A 526 42.04 9.00 2.64
CA GLU A 526 42.60 7.65 2.76
C GLU A 526 41.51 6.62 2.93
N ALA A 527 41.62 5.48 2.25
CA ALA A 527 40.70 4.37 2.46
C ALA A 527 40.83 3.82 3.89
N GLY A 528 39.71 3.39 4.48
CA GLY A 528 39.77 2.77 5.81
C GLY A 528 38.44 2.82 6.56
N LEU A 529 38.54 2.41 7.83
CA LEU A 529 37.49 2.49 8.81
C LEU A 529 37.44 3.91 9.41
N TYR A 530 36.24 4.45 9.49
CA TYR A 530 35.97 5.75 10.10
C TYR A 530 34.93 5.61 11.22
N SER A 531 35.14 6.30 12.34
CA SER A 531 34.08 6.60 13.30
C SER A 531 33.43 7.91 12.91
N PHE A 532 32.14 8.03 13.21
CA PHE A 532 31.43 9.31 13.08
C PHE A 532 30.65 9.66 14.34
N ASP A 533 30.53 10.96 14.56
CA ASP A 533 29.69 11.58 15.59
C ASP A 533 28.67 12.48 14.88
N ALA A 534 27.41 12.02 14.76
CA ALA A 534 26.31 12.80 14.18
C ALA A 534 25.59 13.57 15.30
N TYR A 535 25.64 14.91 15.27
CA TYR A 535 25.03 15.77 16.27
C TYR A 535 23.57 16.04 15.90
N VAL A 536 22.66 15.47 16.67
CA VAL A 536 21.22 15.53 16.46
C VAL A 536 20.48 16.08 17.68
N SER A 537 19.30 16.64 17.46
CA SER A 537 18.38 17.04 18.54
C SER A 537 16.97 16.61 18.23
N SER A 538 16.21 16.20 19.24
CA SER A 538 14.83 15.74 19.09
C SER A 538 14.08 15.84 20.43
N ASP A 539 12.84 16.27 20.36
CA ASP A 539 11.92 16.22 21.51
C ASP A 539 11.20 14.88 21.66
N ASN A 540 11.32 14.02 20.66
CA ASN A 540 10.74 12.66 20.65
C ASN A 540 11.82 11.58 20.43
N SER A 541 11.45 10.30 20.51
CA SER A 541 12.38 9.18 20.40
C SER A 541 12.21 8.35 19.10
N ASN A 542 11.52 8.88 18.10
CA ASN A 542 11.17 8.13 16.90
C ASN A 542 12.05 8.44 15.69
N GLY A 543 12.89 9.48 15.75
CA GLY A 543 13.79 9.85 14.65
C GLY A 543 14.76 8.73 14.28
N ALA A 544 15.09 8.61 13.00
CA ALA A 544 16.09 7.68 12.50
C ALA A 544 16.71 8.18 11.19
N PHE A 545 18.02 7.94 11.03
CA PHE A 545 18.75 8.24 9.80
C PHE A 545 19.66 7.08 9.39
N SER A 546 19.96 6.97 8.11
CA SER A 546 20.97 6.07 7.55
C SER A 546 21.93 6.81 6.62
N ILE A 547 23.09 6.21 6.34
CA ILE A 547 24.07 6.75 5.38
C ILE A 547 24.29 5.73 4.27
N THR A 548 24.12 6.18 3.03
CA THR A 548 24.27 5.36 1.83
C THR A 548 25.31 5.97 0.89
N GLN A 549 26.18 5.15 0.33
CA GLN A 549 27.06 5.54 -0.78
C GLN A 549 26.29 5.42 -2.10
N ILE A 550 26.34 6.45 -2.92
CA ILE A 550 25.71 6.50 -4.24
C ILE A 550 26.77 6.40 -5.33
N THR A 551 26.56 5.47 -6.25
CA THR A 551 27.40 5.27 -7.44
C THR A 551 26.54 5.16 -8.69
N ASP A 552 27.13 5.22 -9.88
CA ASP A 552 26.39 5.04 -11.15
C ASP A 552 25.82 3.61 -11.29
N GLY A 553 26.36 2.64 -10.56
CA GLY A 553 25.89 1.25 -10.51
C GLY A 553 24.82 0.96 -9.45
N GLY A 554 24.40 1.96 -8.67
CA GLY A 554 23.42 1.80 -7.61
C GLY A 554 23.85 2.42 -6.28
N GLN A 555 23.21 1.97 -5.21
CA GLN A 555 23.47 2.47 -3.87
C GLN A 555 23.87 1.34 -2.91
N THR A 556 24.75 1.67 -1.96
CA THR A 556 25.23 0.75 -0.92
C THR A 556 25.02 1.39 0.44
N THR A 557 24.26 0.75 1.32
CA THR A 557 24.07 1.22 2.69
C THR A 557 25.36 1.02 3.48
N LEU A 558 25.97 2.11 3.94
CA LEU A 558 27.16 2.12 4.78
C LEU A 558 26.80 2.10 6.28
N VAL A 559 25.73 2.79 6.64
CA VAL A 559 25.17 2.84 8.00
C VAL A 559 23.70 2.52 7.91
N ALA A 560 23.30 1.41 8.56
CA ALA A 560 21.88 1.05 8.68
C ALA A 560 21.10 2.09 9.51
N PRO A 561 19.77 2.14 9.44
CA PRO A 561 18.97 3.08 10.20
C PRO A 561 19.35 3.13 11.67
N SER A 562 19.80 4.30 12.11
CA SER A 562 20.25 4.59 13.47
C SER A 562 19.16 5.39 14.19
N THR A 563 18.52 4.79 15.19
CA THR A 563 17.46 5.43 15.96
C THR A 563 18.00 6.57 16.81
N ILE A 564 17.30 7.68 16.83
CA ILE A 564 17.60 8.87 17.64
C ILE A 564 16.75 8.81 18.90
N SER A 565 17.42 8.75 20.07
CA SER A 565 16.73 8.93 21.35
C SER A 565 16.44 10.42 21.59
N THR A 566 15.35 10.71 22.32
CA THR A 566 15.05 12.09 22.68
C THR A 566 16.24 12.79 23.36
N THR A 567 16.48 14.01 22.97
CA THR A 567 17.48 14.88 23.64
C THR A 567 16.82 15.82 24.64
N GLY A 568 15.46 15.82 24.68
CA GLY A 568 14.62 16.63 25.55
C GLY A 568 14.22 17.99 24.96
N SER A 569 14.73 18.35 23.80
CA SER A 569 14.43 19.60 23.09
C SER A 569 15.07 19.58 21.71
N TYR A 570 14.48 20.30 20.75
CA TYR A 570 15.07 20.51 19.41
C TYR A 570 16.30 21.45 19.44
N ASP A 571 16.61 22.11 20.58
CA ASP A 571 17.78 22.96 20.75
C ASP A 571 18.94 22.26 21.47
N THR A 572 18.73 21.08 22.01
CA THR A 572 19.73 20.31 22.74
C THR A 572 20.34 19.21 21.89
N TYR A 573 21.53 19.43 21.36
CA TYR A 573 22.21 18.47 20.46
C TYR A 573 23.03 17.46 21.25
N LYS A 574 22.90 16.19 20.86
CA LYS A 574 23.70 15.06 21.37
C LYS A 574 24.28 14.27 20.20
N ALA A 575 25.44 13.64 20.43
CA ALA A 575 26.08 12.83 19.41
C ALA A 575 25.46 11.43 19.33
N VAL A 576 25.08 11.01 18.12
CA VAL A 576 24.87 9.61 17.75
C VAL A 576 26.16 9.10 17.16
N HIS A 577 26.71 8.06 17.74
CA HIS A 577 28.01 7.50 17.36
C HIS A 577 27.82 6.31 16.42
N GLY A 578 28.66 6.22 15.40
CA GLY A 578 28.65 5.06 14.49
C GLY A 578 29.97 4.90 13.74
N ARG A 579 29.95 3.99 12.77
CA ARG A 579 31.13 3.64 11.96
C ARG A 579 30.71 3.29 10.55
N LEU A 580 31.66 3.53 9.63
CA LEU A 580 31.54 3.12 8.24
C LEU A 580 32.93 2.92 7.63
N THR A 581 32.99 2.14 6.57
CA THR A 581 34.21 1.99 5.76
C THR A 581 34.06 2.83 4.52
N LEU A 582 35.07 3.64 4.22
CA LEU A 582 35.14 4.48 3.03
C LEU A 582 36.34 4.09 2.18
N THR A 583 36.18 4.16 0.86
CA THR A 583 37.27 4.09 -0.11
C THR A 583 37.92 5.45 -0.28
N GLU A 584 39.17 5.51 -0.74
CA GLU A 584 39.87 6.76 -1.05
C GLU A 584 39.23 7.46 -2.26
N GLY A 585 39.27 8.79 -2.27
CA GLY A 585 38.88 9.64 -3.40
C GLY A 585 37.50 10.30 -3.21
N VAL A 586 37.11 11.00 -4.28
CA VAL A 586 35.84 11.72 -4.32
C VAL A 586 34.68 10.76 -4.50
N GLN A 587 33.68 10.87 -3.61
CA GLN A 587 32.50 9.99 -3.63
C GLN A 587 31.28 10.72 -3.13
N ARG A 588 30.09 10.13 -3.36
CA ARG A 588 28.81 10.64 -2.91
C ARG A 588 28.33 9.88 -1.68
N LEU A 589 28.02 10.59 -0.62
CA LEU A 589 27.28 10.07 0.52
C LEU A 589 25.87 10.67 0.53
N ARG A 590 24.88 9.86 0.80
CA ARG A 590 23.50 10.28 1.01
C ARG A 590 23.13 10.03 2.47
N LEU A 591 22.68 11.06 3.13
CA LEU A 591 22.01 11.02 4.42
C LEU A 591 20.51 10.81 4.16
N ASN A 592 19.96 9.68 4.53
CA ASN A 592 18.52 9.41 4.42
C ASN A 592 17.86 9.68 5.76
N ILE A 593 16.68 10.24 5.72
CA ILE A 593 15.79 10.38 6.87
C ILE A 593 14.84 9.18 6.85
N ASP A 594 15.18 8.14 7.62
CA ASP A 594 14.38 6.91 7.68
C ASP A 594 13.10 7.11 8.50
N ASN A 595 13.15 8.00 9.51
CA ASN A 595 12.00 8.49 10.25
C ASN A 595 12.29 9.90 10.77
N GLY A 596 11.35 10.81 10.60
CA GLY A 596 11.52 12.24 10.86
C GLY A 596 11.42 12.65 12.32
N GLY A 597 11.24 13.96 12.56
CA GLY A 597 11.03 14.55 13.89
C GLY A 597 12.32 14.79 14.67
N PHE A 598 13.40 15.11 13.98
CA PHE A 598 14.67 15.50 14.60
C PHE A 598 15.39 16.57 13.76
N ASN A 599 16.32 17.28 14.39
CA ASN A 599 17.26 18.14 13.68
C ASN A 599 18.63 17.47 13.62
N ILE A 600 19.38 17.75 12.56
CA ILE A 600 20.79 17.33 12.42
C ILE A 600 21.66 18.52 12.05
N ASP A 601 22.70 18.76 12.85
CA ASP A 601 23.64 19.88 12.69
C ASP A 601 24.83 19.47 11.83
N ARG A 602 25.55 18.44 12.23
CA ARG A 602 26.77 18.00 11.54
C ARG A 602 27.11 16.55 11.83
N ILE A 603 27.98 16.00 10.99
CA ILE A 603 28.62 14.68 11.20
C ILE A 603 30.14 14.87 11.19
N ILE A 604 30.82 14.49 12.28
CA ILE A 604 32.28 14.56 12.40
C ILE A 604 32.83 13.17 12.10
N PHE A 605 33.64 13.06 11.06
CA PHE A 605 34.34 11.80 10.68
C PHE A 605 35.78 11.82 11.16
N LYS A 606 36.20 10.74 11.85
CA LYS A 606 37.58 10.51 12.30
C LYS A 606 38.05 9.17 11.78
N ARG A 607 39.26 9.14 11.19
CA ARG A 607 39.86 7.89 10.78
C ARG A 607 40.14 7.04 12.02
N VAL A 608 39.89 5.77 11.92
CA VAL A 608 40.14 4.79 12.97
C VAL A 608 41.41 4.05 12.61
N GLU A 609 42.45 4.20 13.47
CA GLU A 609 43.63 3.39 13.35
C GLU A 609 43.36 2.03 13.98
N VAL A 610 43.53 0.96 13.14
CA VAL A 610 43.30 -0.42 13.58
C VAL A 610 44.64 -1.06 13.86
N ASP A 611 44.87 -1.45 15.14
CA ASP A 611 45.98 -2.29 15.52
C ASP A 611 45.60 -3.78 15.35
N GLU A 612 46.16 -4.40 14.32
CA GLU A 612 45.89 -5.81 14.01
C GLU A 612 46.45 -6.79 15.04
N THR A 613 47.35 -6.34 15.93
CA THR A 613 47.88 -7.17 17.01
C THR A 613 46.90 -7.37 18.16
N ILE A 614 45.90 -6.49 18.27
CA ILE A 614 44.80 -6.65 19.26
C ILE A 614 43.85 -7.77 18.80
N LYS A 615 43.93 -8.89 19.53
CA LYS A 615 43.06 -10.05 19.34
C LYS A 615 41.73 -9.82 20.07
N LEU A 616 40.62 -9.91 19.37
CA LEU A 616 39.28 -9.69 19.91
C LEU A 616 38.31 -10.79 19.46
N SER A 617 37.54 -11.32 20.40
CA SER A 617 36.43 -12.24 20.12
C SER A 617 35.17 -11.82 20.86
N ILE A 618 34.03 -12.27 20.38
CA ILE A 618 32.71 -11.97 20.93
C ILE A 618 31.88 -13.24 21.10
N LYS A 619 31.10 -13.29 22.16
CA LYS A 619 30.08 -14.32 22.40
C LYS A 619 28.78 -13.64 22.84
N VAL A 620 27.65 -14.07 22.27
CA VAL A 620 26.31 -13.60 22.64
C VAL A 620 25.52 -14.80 23.20
N GLU A 621 25.11 -14.74 24.44
CA GLU A 621 24.40 -15.83 25.13
C GLU A 621 23.19 -15.34 25.93
N PRO A 622 21.99 -15.94 25.66
CA PRO A 622 21.70 -16.80 24.52
C PRO A 622 21.72 -16.01 23.21
N ALA A 623 22.07 -16.67 22.08
CA ALA A 623 22.06 -16.04 20.73
C ALA A 623 20.64 -15.81 20.19
N THR A 624 19.63 -16.39 20.84
CA THR A 624 18.22 -16.18 20.56
C THR A 624 17.49 -15.91 21.87
N VAL A 625 16.71 -14.83 21.92
CA VAL A 625 15.88 -14.43 23.07
C VAL A 625 14.47 -14.06 22.58
N THR A 626 13.54 -13.93 23.51
CA THR A 626 12.24 -13.32 23.20
C THR A 626 12.25 -11.84 23.56
N VAL A 627 11.32 -11.07 23.00
CA VAL A 627 11.16 -9.65 23.33
C VAL A 627 11.07 -9.44 24.84
N GLY A 628 11.94 -8.58 25.37
CA GLY A 628 12.01 -8.28 26.80
C GLY A 628 12.86 -9.24 27.64
N GLU A 629 13.46 -10.27 27.06
CA GLU A 629 14.49 -11.08 27.70
C GLU A 629 15.89 -10.47 27.52
N THR A 630 16.82 -10.83 28.37
CA THR A 630 18.16 -10.25 28.36
C THR A 630 19.16 -11.23 27.74
N ALA A 631 19.94 -10.77 26.76
CA ALA A 631 21.13 -11.44 26.27
C ALA A 631 22.38 -10.85 26.94
N THR A 632 23.37 -11.68 27.26
CA THR A 632 24.67 -11.28 27.69
C THR A 632 25.65 -11.30 26.52
N ILE A 633 26.39 -10.22 26.35
CA ILE A 633 27.40 -10.06 25.30
C ILE A 633 28.76 -10.06 26.02
N SER A 634 29.57 -11.08 25.83
CA SER A 634 30.91 -11.21 26.43
C SER A 634 31.95 -11.03 25.34
N ALA A 635 33.01 -10.28 25.66
CA ALA A 635 34.15 -10.09 24.78
C ALA A 635 35.44 -10.57 25.48
N THR A 636 36.37 -11.15 24.71
CA THR A 636 37.71 -11.42 25.15
C THR A 636 38.66 -10.63 24.29
N ALA A 637 39.45 -9.74 24.90
CA ALA A 637 40.42 -8.88 24.22
C ALA A 637 41.80 -9.09 24.79
N SER A 638 42.84 -9.19 23.95
CA SER A 638 44.25 -9.30 24.36
C SER A 638 45.14 -8.70 23.29
N SER A 639 46.28 -8.18 23.69
CA SER A 639 47.38 -7.78 22.81
C SER A 639 48.71 -8.19 23.44
N ASP A 640 49.65 -8.58 22.60
CA ASP A 640 51.01 -8.93 23.04
C ASP A 640 51.86 -7.66 23.26
N ASN A 641 51.46 -6.51 22.65
CA ASN A 641 52.25 -5.28 22.58
C ASN A 641 51.61 -4.08 23.29
N ALA A 642 50.32 -4.16 23.68
CA ALA A 642 49.58 -3.03 24.21
C ALA A 642 48.63 -3.45 25.35
N THR A 643 48.39 -2.53 26.29
CA THR A 643 47.43 -2.74 27.37
C THR A 643 46.04 -2.38 26.90
N ILE A 644 45.10 -3.29 26.95
CA ILE A 644 43.68 -3.03 26.63
C ILE A 644 43.09 -2.19 27.75
N THR A 645 42.60 -1.01 27.42
CA THR A 645 42.01 -0.06 28.37
C THR A 645 40.50 -0.09 28.41
N SER A 646 39.84 -0.50 27.28
CA SER A 646 38.41 -0.64 27.26
C SER A 646 37.92 -1.51 26.10
N VAL A 647 36.70 -2.03 26.24
CA VAL A 647 35.95 -2.69 25.19
C VAL A 647 34.62 -1.95 25.05
N ARG A 648 34.27 -1.57 23.82
CA ARG A 648 33.01 -0.90 23.47
C ARG A 648 32.06 -1.88 22.78
N PHE A 649 30.82 -1.89 23.24
CA PHE A 649 29.77 -2.76 22.74
C PHE A 649 28.75 -1.92 21.96
N TYR A 650 28.38 -2.40 20.79
CA TYR A 650 27.40 -1.75 19.89
C TYR A 650 26.29 -2.72 19.51
N VAL A 651 25.09 -2.22 19.44
CA VAL A 651 23.92 -2.91 18.88
C VAL A 651 23.40 -2.07 17.71
N ASN A 652 23.31 -2.67 16.52
CA ASN A 652 22.96 -1.96 15.29
C ASN A 652 23.76 -0.66 15.09
N ASN A 653 25.08 -0.74 15.32
CA ASN A 653 26.04 0.36 15.24
C ASN A 653 25.90 1.48 16.30
N VAL A 654 24.93 1.38 17.22
CA VAL A 654 24.78 2.32 18.34
C VAL A 654 25.56 1.77 19.56
N ILE A 655 26.40 2.62 20.16
CA ILE A 655 27.13 2.24 21.37
C ILE A 655 26.16 2.04 22.53
N THR A 656 26.21 0.86 23.14
CA THR A 656 25.34 0.50 24.27
C THR A 656 26.09 0.49 25.60
N LYS A 657 27.37 0.15 25.57
CA LYS A 657 28.20 0.11 26.78
C LYS A 657 29.68 0.22 26.45
N THR A 658 30.46 0.89 27.33
CA THR A 658 31.93 0.83 27.38
C THR A 658 32.34 0.17 28.71
N VAL A 659 33.17 -0.84 28.64
CA VAL A 659 33.69 -1.56 29.82
C VAL A 659 35.21 -1.39 29.87
N THR A 660 35.73 -0.88 30.99
CA THR A 660 37.12 -0.50 31.17
C THR A 660 37.94 -1.52 31.98
N LYS A 661 37.33 -2.59 32.46
CA LYS A 661 37.96 -3.66 33.22
C LYS A 661 37.31 -4.99 32.89
N GLU A 662 38.15 -6.06 32.90
CA GLU A 662 37.62 -7.43 32.79
C GLU A 662 36.69 -7.81 33.98
N PRO A 663 35.68 -8.63 33.78
CA PRO A 663 35.27 -9.22 32.51
C PRO A 663 34.61 -8.18 31.61
N PHE A 664 34.96 -8.16 30.30
CA PHE A 664 34.31 -7.28 29.33
C PHE A 664 32.95 -7.85 28.96
N GLU A 665 31.90 -7.39 29.66
CA GLU A 665 30.54 -7.85 29.46
C GLU A 665 29.53 -6.70 29.41
N ALA A 666 28.56 -6.88 28.54
CA ALA A 666 27.39 -6.02 28.43
C ALA A 666 26.11 -6.89 28.40
N THR A 667 25.01 -6.33 28.81
CA THR A 667 23.70 -6.95 28.69
C THR A 667 22.84 -6.12 27.76
N TYR A 668 22.03 -6.77 26.93
CA TYR A 668 21.09 -6.10 26.05
C TYR A 668 19.69 -6.72 26.20
N LYS A 669 18.68 -5.87 26.32
CA LYS A 669 17.29 -6.25 26.47
C LYS A 669 16.48 -5.66 25.31
N PRO A 670 16.24 -6.43 24.22
CA PRO A 670 15.54 -5.94 23.04
C PRO A 670 14.07 -5.67 23.33
N THR A 671 13.54 -4.61 22.77
CA THR A 671 12.13 -4.18 22.91
C THR A 671 11.27 -4.55 21.72
N ALA A 672 11.85 -5.00 20.60
CA ALA A 672 11.15 -5.43 19.39
C ALA A 672 11.75 -6.73 18.84
N LYS A 673 10.93 -7.50 18.08
CA LYS A 673 11.40 -8.70 17.36
C LYS A 673 12.30 -8.30 16.19
N GLY A 674 13.21 -9.19 15.80
CA GLY A 674 14.12 -8.97 14.67
C GLY A 674 15.50 -9.55 14.89
N THR A 675 16.42 -9.25 13.97
CA THR A 675 17.81 -9.63 14.08
C THR A 675 18.64 -8.38 14.34
N TYR A 676 19.37 -8.39 15.45
CA TYR A 676 20.24 -7.30 15.90
C TYR A 676 21.68 -7.64 15.57
N GLN A 677 22.38 -6.72 14.91
CA GLN A 677 23.83 -6.84 14.69
C GLN A 677 24.57 -6.40 15.95
N ILE A 678 25.31 -7.29 16.55
CA ILE A 678 26.14 -7.01 17.73
C ILE A 678 27.60 -6.87 17.28
N THR A 679 28.24 -5.74 17.63
CA THR A 679 29.63 -5.52 17.30
C THR A 679 30.40 -5.04 18.55
N VAL A 680 31.66 -5.45 18.66
CA VAL A 680 32.54 -5.01 19.73
C VAL A 680 33.88 -4.57 19.15
N ILE A 681 34.55 -3.67 19.87
CA ILE A 681 35.92 -3.23 19.61
C ILE A 681 36.64 -3.11 20.93
N ALA A 682 37.93 -3.41 20.92
CA ALA A 682 38.85 -3.13 22.02
C ALA A 682 39.72 -1.91 21.69
N LEU A 683 40.07 -1.15 22.72
CA LEU A 683 40.99 -0.01 22.64
C LEU A 683 42.17 -0.24 23.57
N ASP A 684 43.34 0.15 23.11
CA ASP A 684 44.55 0.22 23.92
C ASP A 684 44.74 1.57 24.64
N ALA A 685 45.86 1.74 25.29
CA ALA A 685 46.20 2.96 26.05
C ALA A 685 46.53 4.15 25.11
N GLU A 686 47.01 3.91 23.91
CA GLU A 686 47.31 4.89 22.87
C GLU A 686 46.08 5.29 22.04
N GLY A 687 44.96 4.57 22.22
CA GLY A 687 43.67 4.84 21.51
C GLY A 687 43.51 4.08 20.18
N HIS A 688 44.46 3.20 19.83
CA HIS A 688 44.32 2.32 18.69
C HIS A 688 43.21 1.30 18.94
N GLN A 689 42.58 0.81 17.88
CA GLN A 689 41.43 -0.07 17.97
C GLN A 689 41.73 -1.43 17.35
N SER A 690 41.13 -2.47 17.92
CA SER A 690 41.10 -3.80 17.29
C SER A 690 40.29 -3.80 15.98
N LYS A 691 40.46 -4.86 15.17
CA LYS A 691 39.46 -5.25 14.20
C LYS A 691 38.12 -5.43 14.91
N ILE A 692 37.02 -5.17 14.18
CA ILE A 692 35.65 -5.37 14.69
C ILE A 692 35.41 -6.87 14.85
N ALA A 693 34.95 -7.29 16.01
CA ALA A 693 34.37 -8.62 16.19
C ALA A 693 32.84 -8.47 16.18
N SER A 694 32.14 -9.36 15.46
CA SER A 694 30.69 -9.26 15.29
C SER A 694 29.96 -10.58 15.50
N SER A 695 28.69 -10.48 15.92
CA SER A 695 27.77 -11.59 16.12
C SER A 695 26.33 -11.09 15.87
N LYS A 696 25.37 -12.01 15.87
CA LYS A 696 23.94 -11.69 15.73
C LYS A 696 23.17 -12.13 16.96
N LEU A 697 22.19 -11.32 17.36
CA LEU A 697 21.18 -11.68 18.35
C LEU A 697 19.82 -11.77 17.62
N THR A 698 19.20 -12.94 17.64
CA THR A 698 17.85 -13.14 17.08
C THR A 698 16.82 -12.95 18.19
N VAL A 699 15.81 -12.12 17.94
CA VAL A 699 14.76 -11.81 18.89
C VAL A 699 13.42 -12.26 18.33
N SER A 700 12.82 -13.23 18.99
CA SER A 700 11.52 -13.77 18.65
C SER A 700 10.40 -13.02 19.39
N PRO A 701 9.15 -13.04 18.87
CA PRO A 701 7.99 -12.55 19.62
C PRO A 701 7.85 -13.26 20.96
N LYS A 702 7.18 -12.62 21.91
CA LYS A 702 6.94 -13.20 23.23
C LYS A 702 5.75 -14.12 23.20
N ARG A 703 5.91 -15.35 23.72
CA ARG A 703 4.84 -16.32 23.95
C ARG A 703 4.55 -16.45 25.46
N THR A 704 3.29 -16.52 25.83
CA THR A 704 2.88 -16.89 27.20
C THR A 704 1.62 -17.72 27.16
N ALA A 705 1.57 -18.80 27.97
CA ALA A 705 0.35 -19.57 28.10
C ALA A 705 -0.81 -18.68 28.59
N TYR A 706 -1.97 -18.75 27.95
CA TYR A 706 -3.17 -18.05 28.42
C TYR A 706 -3.65 -18.64 29.76
N LYS A 707 -3.68 -19.97 29.82
CA LYS A 707 -3.86 -20.73 31.08
C LYS A 707 -2.81 -21.84 31.17
N GLN A 708 -2.36 -22.13 32.39
CA GLN A 708 -1.48 -23.26 32.63
C GLN A 708 -2.28 -24.57 32.54
N VAL A 709 -1.89 -25.46 31.64
CA VAL A 709 -2.53 -26.74 31.39
C VAL A 709 -1.57 -27.88 31.66
N SER A 710 -1.98 -28.80 32.54
CA SER A 710 -1.24 -30.04 32.79
C SER A 710 -1.94 -31.21 32.12
N LEU A 711 -1.20 -32.05 31.42
CA LEU A 711 -1.70 -33.24 30.73
C LEU A 711 -1.07 -34.50 31.32
N PRO A 712 -1.80 -35.61 31.54
CA PRO A 712 -3.19 -35.88 31.16
C PRO A 712 -4.19 -34.89 31.81
N GLY A 713 -5.23 -34.51 31.07
CA GLY A 713 -6.22 -33.53 31.49
C GLY A 713 -6.96 -32.91 30.33
N ILE A 714 -7.66 -31.83 30.57
CA ILE A 714 -8.50 -31.13 29.60
C ILE A 714 -7.77 -29.88 29.12
N LEU A 715 -7.71 -29.70 27.82
CA LEU A 715 -7.28 -28.51 27.08
C LEU A 715 -8.50 -27.87 26.41
N GLU A 716 -8.98 -26.75 26.95
CA GLU A 716 -10.07 -25.97 26.38
C GLU A 716 -9.53 -25.18 25.16
N ALA A 717 -10.23 -25.24 24.04
CA ALA A 717 -9.71 -24.73 22.76
C ALA A 717 -9.52 -23.21 22.73
N GLU A 718 -10.36 -22.46 23.40
CA GLU A 718 -10.28 -21.00 23.51
C GLU A 718 -9.10 -20.50 24.35
N ASN A 719 -8.39 -21.40 25.04
CA ASN A 719 -7.25 -21.06 25.90
C ASN A 719 -5.89 -21.16 25.19
N PHE A 720 -5.84 -20.84 23.91
CA PHE A 720 -4.58 -20.78 23.16
C PHE A 720 -3.62 -19.71 23.72
N ASP A 721 -2.32 -19.85 23.43
CA ASP A 721 -1.27 -18.99 23.95
C ASP A 721 -1.45 -17.53 23.55
N ARG A 722 -1.01 -16.61 24.42
CA ARG A 722 -0.85 -15.19 24.12
C ARG A 722 0.42 -14.98 23.29
N GLY A 723 0.32 -14.16 22.28
CA GLY A 723 1.44 -13.78 21.40
C GLY A 723 0.92 -13.08 20.19
N GLU A 724 1.71 -13.08 19.11
CA GLU A 724 1.37 -12.39 17.87
C GLU A 724 0.79 -13.38 16.84
N GLU A 725 -0.04 -12.84 15.94
CA GLU A 725 -0.47 -13.51 14.72
C GLU A 725 0.74 -14.08 13.94
N GLY A 726 0.59 -15.33 13.45
CA GLY A 726 1.67 -16.04 12.77
C GLY A 726 2.75 -16.63 13.70
N PHE A 727 2.65 -16.42 15.03
CA PHE A 727 3.62 -16.93 16.00
C PHE A 727 3.00 -17.86 17.06
N THR A 728 1.85 -17.49 17.63
CA THR A 728 1.13 -18.32 18.64
C THR A 728 -0.22 -18.79 18.13
N PHE A 729 -0.74 -18.13 17.12
CA PHE A 729 -1.95 -18.51 16.39
C PHE A 729 -1.86 -17.96 14.97
N HIS A 730 -2.74 -18.42 14.12
CA HIS A 730 -3.01 -17.88 12.78
C HIS A 730 -4.49 -18.00 12.50
N ASP A 731 -5.10 -16.86 12.25
CA ASP A 731 -6.46 -16.77 11.76
C ASP A 731 -6.46 -16.19 10.35
N SER A 732 -7.41 -16.59 9.53
CA SER A 732 -7.46 -16.16 8.12
C SER A 732 -8.05 -14.77 7.93
N ASP A 733 -8.65 -14.21 8.99
CA ASP A 733 -9.13 -12.82 9.02
C ASP A 733 -8.87 -12.16 10.39
N ALA A 734 -9.09 -10.86 10.48
CA ALA A 734 -8.78 -10.07 11.66
C ALA A 734 -10.01 -9.84 12.57
N THR A 735 -11.15 -10.41 12.25
CA THR A 735 -12.42 -10.15 12.93
C THR A 735 -12.86 -11.36 13.76
N ASP A 736 -13.01 -11.21 15.06
CA ASP A 736 -13.69 -12.21 15.90
C ASP A 736 -15.20 -12.22 15.57
N GLU A 737 -15.62 -13.06 14.62
CA GLU A 737 -17.03 -13.23 14.23
C GLU A 737 -17.86 -13.86 15.34
N GLY A 738 -17.22 -14.59 16.24
CA GLY A 738 -17.82 -15.21 17.41
C GLY A 738 -18.34 -14.21 18.45
N LYS A 739 -17.70 -13.05 18.57
CA LYS A 739 -18.07 -11.90 19.42
C LYS A 739 -18.39 -12.28 20.88
N ALA A 740 -17.71 -13.32 21.37
CA ALA A 740 -18.00 -13.85 22.69
C ALA A 740 -17.43 -13.00 23.84
N ASN A 741 -16.52 -12.08 23.54
CA ASN A 741 -15.80 -11.23 24.50
C ASN A 741 -15.14 -12.04 25.63
N TYR A 742 -14.60 -13.22 25.30
CA TYR A 742 -13.93 -14.09 26.29
C TYR A 742 -12.56 -13.57 26.67
N ARG A 743 -11.82 -13.07 25.69
CA ARG A 743 -10.49 -12.47 25.83
C ARG A 743 -10.37 -11.25 24.90
N SER A 744 -9.48 -10.35 25.25
CA SER A 744 -9.23 -9.11 24.47
C SER A 744 -7.97 -9.17 23.61
N ASP A 745 -7.29 -10.31 23.58
CA ASP A 745 -6.01 -10.55 22.92
C ASP A 745 -6.10 -11.74 21.94
N ASN A 746 -7.29 -11.95 21.34
CA ASN A 746 -7.55 -13.02 20.38
C ASN A 746 -7.35 -12.60 18.91
N GLU A 747 -7.14 -11.33 18.60
CA GLU A 747 -6.72 -10.78 17.29
C GLU A 747 -7.33 -11.52 16.08
N GLY A 748 -8.67 -11.53 15.98
CA GLY A 748 -9.39 -12.20 14.90
C GLY A 748 -9.84 -13.62 15.20
N VAL A 749 -9.17 -14.37 16.09
CA VAL A 749 -9.57 -15.75 16.38
C VAL A 749 -10.99 -15.80 16.92
N ASP A 750 -11.82 -16.60 16.24
CA ASP A 750 -13.25 -16.68 16.47
C ASP A 750 -13.62 -17.48 17.70
N ILE A 751 -13.98 -16.80 18.77
CA ILE A 751 -14.47 -17.41 19.99
C ILE A 751 -15.99 -17.26 20.10
N VAL A 752 -16.69 -18.39 20.17
CA VAL A 752 -18.14 -18.48 20.19
C VAL A 752 -18.60 -18.97 21.57
N LYS A 753 -19.75 -18.52 22.04
CA LYS A 753 -20.43 -19.15 23.20
C LYS A 753 -21.02 -20.48 22.76
N GLY A 754 -20.59 -21.57 23.38
CA GLY A 754 -21.05 -22.92 23.06
C GLY A 754 -20.37 -23.97 23.89
N GLY A 755 -20.66 -25.25 23.67
CA GLY A 755 -20.02 -26.36 24.35
C GLY A 755 -20.11 -26.28 25.86
N SER A 756 -18.98 -26.36 26.55
CA SER A 756 -18.85 -26.21 27.99
C SER A 756 -18.71 -24.75 28.47
N GLY A 757 -18.79 -23.77 27.56
CA GLY A 757 -18.69 -22.36 27.89
C GLY A 757 -18.34 -21.51 26.68
N TYR A 758 -17.12 -21.70 26.16
CA TYR A 758 -16.60 -21.04 24.95
C TYR A 758 -15.94 -22.08 24.07
N VAL A 759 -15.93 -21.82 22.76
CA VAL A 759 -15.36 -22.72 21.75
C VAL A 759 -14.69 -21.90 20.67
N ILE A 760 -13.74 -22.49 19.96
CA ILE A 760 -13.25 -21.95 18.68
C ILE A 760 -14.28 -22.32 17.61
N GLY A 761 -14.77 -21.32 16.88
CA GLY A 761 -15.77 -21.48 15.81
C GLY A 761 -15.29 -20.84 14.50
N TYR A 762 -16.17 -20.72 13.51
CA TYR A 762 -15.94 -20.11 12.18
C TYR A 762 -14.65 -20.57 11.48
N THR A 763 -14.08 -21.70 11.88
CA THR A 763 -12.76 -22.18 11.46
C THR A 763 -12.61 -22.32 9.95
N ALA A 764 -11.48 -21.83 9.40
CA ALA A 764 -11.11 -21.99 8.00
C ALA A 764 -9.83 -22.85 7.82
N VAL A 765 -9.60 -23.37 6.62
CA VAL A 765 -8.44 -24.20 6.33
C VAL A 765 -7.16 -23.38 6.40
N ASN A 766 -6.10 -23.94 6.99
CA ASN A 766 -4.79 -23.38 7.29
C ASN A 766 -4.70 -22.54 8.56
N GLU A 767 -5.79 -22.25 9.23
CA GLU A 767 -5.75 -21.65 10.57
C GLU A 767 -5.12 -22.61 11.58
N TRP A 768 -4.51 -22.04 12.62
CA TRP A 768 -3.93 -22.83 13.69
C TRP A 768 -3.78 -22.05 14.99
N LEU A 769 -3.84 -22.80 16.09
CA LEU A 769 -3.73 -22.29 17.46
C LEU A 769 -2.68 -23.11 18.21
N GLU A 770 -1.84 -22.46 19.01
CA GLU A 770 -0.83 -23.11 19.81
C GLU A 770 -1.11 -22.99 21.31
N TYR A 771 -0.69 -24.01 22.03
CA TYR A 771 -0.94 -24.18 23.44
C TYR A 771 0.33 -24.62 24.14
N SER A 772 0.82 -23.84 25.11
CA SER A 772 1.87 -24.25 26.03
C SER A 772 1.29 -25.14 27.12
N VAL A 773 1.68 -26.40 27.10
CA VAL A 773 1.16 -27.42 28.05
C VAL A 773 2.30 -28.10 28.77
N ASN A 774 2.00 -28.72 29.93
CA ASN A 774 2.98 -29.53 30.69
C ASN A 774 2.50 -30.98 30.78
N PHE A 775 3.19 -31.90 30.09
CA PHE A 775 2.95 -33.34 30.25
C PHE A 775 3.60 -33.83 31.57
N THR A 776 2.80 -34.38 32.49
CA THR A 776 3.28 -34.79 33.81
C THR A 776 4.00 -36.15 33.80
N GLU A 777 3.83 -36.92 32.70
CA GLU A 777 4.41 -38.26 32.57
C GLU A 777 4.75 -38.55 31.10
N THR A 778 5.87 -39.27 30.90
CA THR A 778 6.26 -39.76 29.57
C THR A 778 5.41 -40.98 29.20
N GLY A 779 4.75 -40.97 28.05
CA GLY A 779 3.91 -42.07 27.67
C GLY A 779 3.19 -41.92 26.31
N LYS A 780 2.36 -42.88 26.00
CA LYS A 780 1.40 -42.79 24.89
C LYS A 780 0.09 -42.25 25.40
N TYR A 781 -0.56 -41.50 24.53
CA TYR A 781 -1.81 -40.81 24.89
C TYR A 781 -2.93 -41.13 23.90
N ALA A 782 -4.15 -41.07 24.39
CA ALA A 782 -5.35 -40.91 23.56
C ALA A 782 -5.93 -39.54 23.81
N CYS A 783 -6.56 -38.96 22.80
CA CYS A 783 -7.32 -37.71 22.96
C CYS A 783 -8.79 -37.90 22.58
N GLU A 784 -9.66 -37.24 23.32
CA GLU A 784 -11.10 -37.19 23.13
C GLU A 784 -11.46 -35.70 22.85
N ALA A 785 -11.72 -35.36 21.59
CA ALA A 785 -12.08 -34.01 21.19
C ALA A 785 -13.60 -33.82 21.20
N THR A 786 -14.08 -32.84 21.94
CA THR A 786 -15.49 -32.40 21.95
C THR A 786 -15.68 -31.34 20.86
N VAL A 787 -16.46 -31.70 19.85
CA VAL A 787 -16.55 -30.90 18.58
C VAL A 787 -17.99 -30.90 18.07
N SER A 788 -18.32 -29.87 17.23
CA SER A 788 -19.56 -29.82 16.48
C SER A 788 -19.34 -29.28 15.07
N SER A 789 -20.21 -29.60 14.15
CA SER A 789 -20.26 -29.03 12.79
C SER A 789 -21.64 -29.16 12.18
N GLY A 790 -22.17 -28.07 11.64
CA GLY A 790 -23.41 -28.07 10.86
C GLY A 790 -23.23 -28.63 9.45
N THR A 791 -21.99 -28.85 8.99
CA THR A 791 -21.64 -29.32 7.65
C THR A 791 -20.73 -30.54 7.68
N THR A 792 -20.44 -31.12 6.52
CA THR A 792 -19.46 -32.20 6.37
C THR A 792 -18.07 -31.63 6.05
N GLY A 793 -17.02 -32.40 6.37
CA GLY A 793 -15.65 -32.10 5.91
C GLY A 793 -14.77 -31.38 6.95
N GLY A 794 -15.32 -30.98 8.10
CA GLY A 794 -14.54 -30.40 9.20
C GLY A 794 -13.44 -31.35 9.69
N SER A 795 -12.25 -30.82 9.91
CA SER A 795 -11.15 -31.61 10.51
C SER A 795 -10.00 -30.73 10.98
N PHE A 796 -9.26 -31.19 11.97
CA PHE A 796 -8.01 -30.59 12.40
C PHE A 796 -6.99 -31.64 12.82
N THR A 797 -5.72 -31.27 12.82
CA THR A 797 -4.62 -32.10 13.34
C THR A 797 -4.10 -31.51 14.65
N ILE A 798 -3.72 -32.39 15.57
CA ILE A 798 -2.97 -32.03 16.78
C ILE A 798 -1.51 -32.35 16.50
N ASN A 799 -0.65 -31.35 16.61
CA ASN A 799 0.77 -31.44 16.30
C ASN A 799 1.60 -31.07 17.52
N LEU A 800 2.74 -31.75 17.71
CA LEU A 800 3.78 -31.38 18.67
C LEU A 800 4.76 -30.43 17.95
N MET A 801 4.98 -29.26 18.54
CA MET A 801 5.90 -28.26 18.02
C MET A 801 7.26 -28.39 18.70
N LYS A 802 8.30 -28.50 17.90
CA LYS A 802 9.71 -28.51 18.38
C LYS A 802 10.58 -27.77 17.37
N ASP A 803 11.33 -26.79 17.84
CA ASP A 803 12.26 -25.98 17.02
C ASP A 803 11.58 -25.42 15.74
N GLY A 804 10.34 -24.90 15.89
CA GLY A 804 9.54 -24.36 14.80
C GLY A 804 8.95 -25.41 13.84
N LYS A 805 9.17 -26.69 14.06
CA LYS A 805 8.65 -27.78 13.21
C LYS A 805 7.48 -28.47 13.87
N ALA A 806 6.42 -28.68 13.11
CA ALA A 806 5.24 -29.41 13.51
C ALA A 806 5.41 -30.91 13.25
N THR A 807 5.14 -31.74 14.25
CA THR A 807 5.07 -33.21 14.12
C THR A 807 3.65 -33.63 14.46
N GLN A 808 2.92 -34.17 13.49
CA GLN A 808 1.55 -34.61 13.69
C GLN A 808 1.48 -35.76 14.70
N LEU A 809 0.63 -35.57 15.72
CA LEU A 809 0.31 -36.59 16.72
C LEU A 809 -0.93 -37.39 16.34
N CYS A 810 -2.00 -36.71 15.96
CA CYS A 810 -3.25 -37.33 15.48
C CYS A 810 -4.05 -36.36 14.61
N ARG A 811 -5.09 -36.90 13.98
CA ARG A 811 -6.09 -36.13 13.22
C ARG A 811 -7.47 -36.39 13.80
N ILE A 812 -8.24 -35.34 13.93
CA ILE A 812 -9.64 -35.34 14.33
C ILE A 812 -10.47 -35.00 13.09
N ASN A 813 -11.33 -35.95 12.66
CA ASN A 813 -12.32 -35.70 11.62
C ASN A 813 -13.64 -35.36 12.32
N VAL A 814 -14.13 -34.15 12.14
CA VAL A 814 -15.34 -33.66 12.78
C VAL A 814 -16.56 -34.14 11.98
N PRO A 815 -17.40 -35.01 12.56
CA PRO A 815 -18.59 -35.45 11.84
C PRO A 815 -19.65 -34.36 11.84
N GLN A 816 -20.43 -34.31 10.78
CA GLN A 816 -21.65 -33.49 10.79
C GLN A 816 -22.57 -33.93 11.92
N THR A 817 -23.03 -32.97 12.71
CA THR A 817 -23.87 -33.21 13.88
C THR A 817 -25.35 -33.32 13.50
N ALA A 818 -26.17 -33.97 14.37
CA ALA A 818 -27.56 -34.18 14.10
C ALA A 818 -28.31 -32.85 13.81
N ASN A 819 -29.20 -32.84 12.84
CA ASN A 819 -29.98 -31.66 12.40
C ASN A 819 -29.10 -30.49 11.92
N ASN A 820 -27.90 -30.75 11.44
CA ASN A 820 -26.95 -29.73 10.99
C ASN A 820 -26.67 -28.66 12.07
N SER A 821 -26.69 -29.08 13.34
CA SER A 821 -26.58 -28.16 14.47
C SER A 821 -25.12 -27.86 14.79
N TRP A 822 -24.79 -26.59 14.96
CA TRP A 822 -23.52 -26.11 15.47
C TRP A 822 -23.39 -26.21 17.00
N ASP A 823 -24.50 -26.38 17.70
CA ASP A 823 -24.59 -26.42 19.17
C ASP A 823 -24.72 -27.83 19.73
N THR A 824 -24.72 -28.86 18.87
CA THR A 824 -24.81 -30.26 19.30
C THR A 824 -23.42 -30.87 19.23
N TYR A 825 -22.75 -31.00 20.39
CA TYR A 825 -21.37 -31.48 20.45
C TYR A 825 -21.31 -33.01 20.51
N ARG A 826 -20.23 -33.55 19.90
CA ARG A 826 -19.89 -34.98 19.92
C ARG A 826 -18.43 -35.16 20.33
N VAL A 827 -18.15 -36.29 20.98
CA VAL A 827 -16.78 -36.67 21.31
C VAL A 827 -16.21 -37.53 20.20
N VAL A 828 -15.10 -37.08 19.64
CA VAL A 828 -14.30 -37.82 18.63
C VAL A 828 -13.01 -38.28 19.27
N LYS A 829 -12.72 -39.59 19.20
CA LYS A 829 -11.56 -40.20 19.81
C LYS A 829 -10.44 -40.42 18.80
N ALA A 830 -9.21 -40.17 19.22
CA ALA A 830 -8.01 -40.49 18.45
C ALA A 830 -6.89 -41.01 19.36
N ASN A 831 -6.09 -41.97 18.84
CA ASN A 831 -4.94 -42.48 19.55
C ASN A 831 -3.67 -41.80 19.02
N ILE A 832 -2.78 -41.46 19.95
CA ILE A 832 -1.46 -40.94 19.67
C ILE A 832 -0.47 -42.10 19.78
N SER A 833 -0.01 -42.63 18.69
CA SER A 833 0.91 -43.77 18.63
C SER A 833 2.34 -43.44 19.10
N ARG A 834 2.71 -42.16 19.02
CA ARG A 834 4.05 -41.68 19.42
C ARG A 834 4.09 -41.47 20.94
N THR A 835 5.25 -41.78 21.52
CA THR A 835 5.53 -41.43 22.93
C THR A 835 5.76 -39.90 23.00
N ILE A 836 5.14 -39.24 23.99
CA ILE A 836 5.36 -37.84 24.32
C ILE A 836 6.13 -37.80 25.61
N ASP A 837 7.21 -37.01 25.67
CA ASP A 837 8.05 -36.87 26.84
C ASP A 837 7.38 -35.98 27.90
N ALA A 838 7.59 -36.27 29.18
CA ALA A 838 7.19 -35.41 30.28
C ALA A 838 7.90 -34.05 30.23
N GLY A 839 7.25 -33.02 30.73
CA GLY A 839 7.74 -31.65 30.78
C GLY A 839 6.95 -30.67 29.89
N PRO A 840 7.42 -29.41 29.80
CA PRO A 840 6.80 -28.39 28.97
C PRO A 840 6.88 -28.74 27.48
N GLN A 841 5.76 -28.63 26.80
CA GLN A 841 5.61 -28.88 25.36
C GLN A 841 4.70 -27.80 24.76
N VAL A 842 4.74 -27.65 23.44
CA VAL A 842 3.80 -26.82 22.70
C VAL A 842 3.00 -27.71 21.76
N LEU A 843 1.69 -27.67 21.86
CA LEU A 843 0.77 -28.32 20.93
C LEU A 843 0.22 -27.30 19.95
N ARG A 844 0.06 -27.68 18.67
CA ARG A 844 -0.64 -26.87 17.65
C ARG A 844 -1.84 -27.63 17.12
N PHE A 845 -3.01 -26.99 17.19
CA PHE A 845 -4.18 -27.43 16.46
C PHE A 845 -4.19 -26.73 15.10
N SER A 846 -4.13 -27.48 14.02
CA SER A 846 -4.12 -26.95 12.67
C SER A 846 -5.39 -27.37 11.95
N ILE A 847 -6.18 -26.43 11.48
CA ILE A 847 -7.43 -26.66 10.77
C ILE A 847 -7.12 -27.19 9.38
N THR A 848 -7.58 -28.38 9.08
CA THR A 848 -7.36 -29.06 7.78
C THR A 848 -8.64 -29.28 6.98
N GLY A 849 -9.79 -29.03 7.60
CA GLY A 849 -11.12 -28.95 6.99
C GLY A 849 -11.94 -27.92 7.75
N ALA A 850 -12.45 -26.94 7.02
CA ALA A 850 -13.17 -25.79 7.57
C ALA A 850 -14.50 -26.14 8.26
N ASN A 851 -15.10 -25.14 8.87
CA ASN A 851 -16.46 -25.21 9.42
C ASN A 851 -16.62 -26.26 10.54
N CYS A 852 -15.78 -26.20 11.57
CA CYS A 852 -15.94 -26.99 12.78
C CYS A 852 -15.78 -26.16 14.04
N ASN A 853 -16.61 -26.40 15.04
CA ASN A 853 -16.43 -25.85 16.37
C ASN A 853 -15.62 -26.83 17.23
N ILE A 854 -14.63 -26.30 17.96
CA ILE A 854 -13.78 -27.06 18.87
C ILE A 854 -13.98 -26.53 20.28
N ASP A 855 -14.57 -27.35 21.16
CA ASP A 855 -14.78 -27.01 22.57
C ASP A 855 -13.53 -27.32 23.37
N LYS A 856 -13.15 -28.59 23.43
CA LYS A 856 -11.99 -29.03 24.18
C LYS A 856 -11.42 -30.34 23.69
N VAL A 857 -10.20 -30.65 24.11
CA VAL A 857 -9.55 -31.95 23.92
C VAL A 857 -9.09 -32.48 25.28
N GLU A 858 -9.61 -33.62 25.68
CA GLU A 858 -9.16 -34.35 26.84
C GLU A 858 -8.03 -35.32 26.45
N PHE A 859 -6.89 -35.23 27.10
CA PHE A 859 -5.75 -36.14 26.92
C PHE A 859 -5.73 -37.16 28.04
N LYS A 860 -5.63 -38.45 27.71
CA LYS A 860 -5.55 -39.59 28.64
C LYS A 860 -4.28 -40.38 28.39
N CYS A 861 -3.46 -40.60 29.41
CA CYS A 861 -2.31 -41.51 29.29
C CYS A 861 -2.81 -42.94 29.13
N THR A 862 -2.46 -43.59 28.03
CA THR A 862 -2.88 -44.96 27.72
C THR A 862 -1.81 -45.99 28.05
N GLN A 863 -0.55 -45.58 28.01
CA GLN A 863 0.59 -46.41 28.33
C GLN A 863 1.68 -45.53 28.95
N ASN A 864 1.85 -45.62 30.24
CA ASN A 864 2.93 -44.96 30.93
C ASN A 864 4.26 -45.66 30.60
N THR A 865 5.26 -44.90 30.12
CA THR A 865 6.63 -45.41 29.99
C THR A 865 7.38 -45.00 31.23
N PRO A 866 7.65 -45.95 32.19
CA PRO A 866 8.41 -45.59 33.38
C PRO A 866 9.72 -44.94 32.97
N VAL A 867 10.02 -43.79 33.53
CA VAL A 867 11.35 -43.22 33.46
C VAL A 867 12.25 -44.22 34.15
N VAL A 868 12.91 -45.07 33.37
CA VAL A 868 14.03 -45.82 33.91
C VAL A 868 15.07 -44.76 34.23
N PRO A 869 15.37 -44.52 35.51
CA PRO A 869 16.40 -43.55 35.82
C PRO A 869 17.63 -44.01 35.06
N LEU A 870 18.17 -43.14 34.19
CA LEU A 870 19.48 -43.37 33.58
C LEU A 870 20.38 -43.78 34.72
N ARG A 871 20.79 -45.05 34.75
CA ARG A 871 21.77 -45.54 35.70
C ARG A 871 22.89 -44.50 35.56
N ALA A 872 23.15 -43.75 36.65
CA ALA A 872 24.23 -42.79 36.64
C ALA A 872 25.44 -43.58 36.18
N ASP A 873 26.05 -43.20 35.09
CA ASP A 873 27.32 -43.80 34.68
C ASP A 873 28.21 -43.82 35.91
N PRO A 874 28.85 -44.96 36.20
CA PRO A 874 29.69 -45.02 37.36
C PRO A 874 30.62 -43.82 37.27
N PRO A 875 30.82 -43.07 38.37
CA PRO A 875 31.54 -41.80 38.34
C PRO A 875 32.84 -42.00 37.60
N VAL A 876 33.05 -41.30 36.52
CA VAL A 876 34.31 -41.28 35.78
C VAL A 876 35.35 -40.86 36.79
N ILE A 877 36.09 -41.86 37.33
CA ILE A 877 37.16 -41.59 38.26
C ILE A 877 38.27 -40.88 37.47
N THR A 878 38.18 -39.60 37.40
CA THR A 878 39.19 -38.76 36.77
C THR A 878 40.48 -38.93 37.56
N PRO A 879 41.56 -39.29 36.90
CA PRO A 879 42.83 -39.54 37.56
C PRO A 879 43.29 -38.27 38.27
N MET A 880 43.68 -38.39 39.50
CA MET A 880 44.31 -37.32 40.30
C MET A 880 45.81 -37.44 40.20
N TYR A 881 46.49 -36.33 40.11
CA TYR A 881 47.95 -36.23 40.06
C TYR A 881 48.44 -35.33 41.21
N ASN A 882 49.56 -35.69 41.91
CA ASN A 882 50.20 -34.77 42.82
C ASN A 882 50.88 -33.61 42.05
N LEU A 883 51.45 -32.65 42.77
CA LEU A 883 52.15 -31.50 42.15
C LEU A 883 53.40 -31.90 41.37
N GLY A 884 53.94 -33.10 41.58
CA GLY A 884 55.03 -33.68 40.81
C GLY A 884 54.58 -34.45 39.57
N GLY A 885 53.32 -34.44 39.19
CA GLY A 885 52.74 -35.10 38.00
C GLY A 885 52.54 -36.61 38.15
N GLN A 886 52.68 -37.19 39.30
CA GLN A 886 52.47 -38.63 39.53
C GLN A 886 50.96 -38.85 39.81
N LYS A 887 50.40 -39.92 39.21
CA LYS A 887 49.00 -40.32 39.47
C LYS A 887 48.87 -40.86 40.89
N VAL A 888 47.90 -40.35 41.68
CA VAL A 888 47.67 -40.70 43.08
C VAL A 888 46.27 -41.26 43.28
N GLY A 889 46.10 -42.11 44.26
CA GLY A 889 44.83 -42.75 44.63
C GLY A 889 43.93 -41.84 45.49
N SER A 890 42.72 -42.34 45.73
CA SER A 890 41.69 -41.60 46.52
C SER A 890 42.11 -41.27 47.95
N ASN A 891 43.07 -42.02 48.53
CA ASN A 891 43.56 -41.87 49.89
C ASN A 891 44.74 -40.90 50.03
N TYR A 892 45.16 -40.24 48.92
CA TYR A 892 46.25 -39.28 48.96
C TYR A 892 45.80 -38.02 49.69
N ARG A 893 46.61 -37.51 50.61
CA ARG A 893 46.36 -36.24 51.33
C ARG A 893 47.34 -35.20 50.84
N GLY A 894 46.87 -34.04 50.55
CA GLY A 894 47.66 -32.96 50.00
C GLY A 894 47.02 -32.28 48.75
N ILE A 895 47.76 -31.42 48.08
CA ILE A 895 47.24 -30.75 46.88
C ILE A 895 47.38 -31.72 45.69
N VAL A 896 46.24 -31.96 45.00
CA VAL A 896 46.19 -32.77 43.78
C VAL A 896 45.69 -31.93 42.60
N ILE A 897 46.06 -32.26 41.38
CA ILE A 897 45.49 -31.77 40.16
C ILE A 897 44.43 -32.79 39.67
N GLN A 898 43.19 -32.39 39.62
CA GLN A 898 42.08 -33.16 39.13
C GLN A 898 41.25 -32.27 38.17
N ASN A 899 40.98 -32.71 36.93
CA ASN A 899 40.34 -31.90 35.88
C ASN A 899 41.01 -30.53 35.62
N GLY A 900 42.34 -30.51 35.62
CA GLY A 900 43.12 -29.28 35.40
C GLY A 900 43.09 -28.28 36.58
N ARG A 901 42.42 -28.60 37.71
CA ARG A 901 42.31 -27.72 38.88
C ARG A 901 43.08 -28.28 40.06
N LYS A 902 43.72 -27.41 40.86
CA LYS A 902 44.35 -27.75 42.14
C LYS A 902 43.26 -27.92 43.21
N VAL A 903 43.17 -29.10 43.79
CA VAL A 903 42.22 -29.46 44.84
C VAL A 903 42.99 -29.94 46.08
N LEU A 904 42.69 -29.41 47.25
CA LEU A 904 43.26 -29.87 48.50
C LEU A 904 42.46 -31.08 49.01
N LYS A 905 43.07 -32.27 49.04
CA LYS A 905 42.51 -33.43 49.63
C LYS A 905 42.96 -33.50 51.12
N ARG A 906 42.07 -33.40 52.09
CA ARG A 906 42.24 -33.43 53.53
C ARG A 906 42.19 -34.88 54.05
#